data_899bba6f5bbcc90114ffd0af82ba34ca
#
_entry.id   899bba6f5bbcc90114ffd0af82ba34ca
#
_cell.length_a   1.000
_cell.length_b   1.000
_cell.length_c   1.000
_cell.angle_alpha   90.00
_cell.angle_beta   90.00
_cell.angle_gamma   90.00
#
_symmetry.space_group_name_H-M   'P 1'
#
loop_
_entity.id
_entity.type
_entity.pdbx_description
1 polymer ?
#
loop_
_entity_poly.entity_id
_entity_poly.type
_entity_poly.pdbx_seq_one_letter_code
_entity_poly.pdbx_strand_id
1 'polypeptide(L)'
;MFLFVYSLVQLNLAIRYTKMKRFRARKPEVTDDELPVVTVQLPVYNELYVIERLIDAVCALEYPTGKLEIQVLDDSTDESFDVAAKRIAYWKEKGIDIKHIKRPERKGFKAGALAYGLDICRGEFTAIFDADFLPRKDFLMQTMPFFSTSDKIGVVQTRWEHLNEDYSLLTRLQAFGLDAHFTVEQVGRNTSDHFINFNGTAGIWRKSTIYDAGGWESDTITEDLDLSYRAQLRGWEFIYLPNIGSPSELPAEMNALKAQQFRWTKGAAECTVKNLPKVLKAKNLTFGQKVHGAFHLMNSVVFLCILGTSLLSVPMLIIKNTYGDLEIYFKIASAFLVSFFFLGFFYYISRPEGNFFKKFTRFIWEYPTFLSVSMGLSLHNAIAVMEGFTGKKSAFVRTPKFAIGGQSNDKKSETWTDKKYRAIKVSPLTVFEFMMCLYFAFGIYYAFNFTGRKEQQLAQVQQSNSNWSGSDFWFTYYAGDDKKGKEAHAVQIQSSEDGKGLIQSKKKNWSLEVSWKANTPATFVLPIDSVAEYNAADDAYFVDALHLVTDVPVQANLIKSMDEPTAMIPLASASSFAAQYTIPEAAHTSDQITEFSIIANEDSTWITVTPTSPLFQGNPANQPYSVMLNKGDIHNVLAKNDQGLNGSTIVTAANHNAKSFGCYAGSAPRPHDFGLLGFHIMLTLGYAFVTFFSLKHARA
;
A
#
# COMPACT_ATOMS: atom_id res chain seq x y z
N MET A 1 2.93 -13.06 -1.07
CA MET A 1 1.79 -13.97 -1.33
C MET A 1 0.61 -13.78 -0.36
N PHE A 2 0.79 -13.80 0.98
CA PHE A 2 -0.31 -13.61 1.94
C PHE A 2 -1.12 -12.33 1.67
N LEU A 3 -0.46 -11.16 1.50
CA LEU A 3 -1.11 -9.88 1.22
C LEU A 3 -1.97 -9.93 -0.07
N PHE A 4 -1.51 -10.62 -1.09
CA PHE A 4 -2.26 -10.77 -2.34
C PHE A 4 -3.53 -11.58 -2.13
N VAL A 5 -3.43 -12.76 -1.50
CA VAL A 5 -4.62 -13.59 -1.22
C VAL A 5 -5.58 -12.84 -0.28
N TYR A 6 -5.06 -12.11 0.72
CA TYR A 6 -5.87 -11.25 1.57
C TYR A 6 -6.65 -10.20 0.74
N SER A 7 -5.98 -9.54 -0.21
CA SER A 7 -6.64 -8.56 -1.08
C SER A 7 -7.73 -9.19 -1.97
N LEU A 8 -7.56 -10.43 -2.41
CA LEU A 8 -8.60 -11.17 -3.13
C LEU A 8 -9.81 -11.51 -2.25
N VAL A 9 -9.57 -11.87 -0.98
CA VAL A 9 -10.65 -12.08 -0.01
C VAL A 9 -11.43 -10.79 0.21
N GLN A 10 -10.75 -9.65 0.38
CA GLN A 10 -11.40 -8.34 0.51
C GLN A 10 -12.16 -7.94 -0.76
N LEU A 11 -11.59 -8.19 -1.94
CA LEU A 11 -12.27 -7.97 -3.23
C LEU A 11 -13.55 -8.82 -3.34
N ASN A 12 -13.50 -10.09 -2.91
CA ASN A 12 -14.70 -10.94 -2.90
C ASN A 12 -15.81 -10.34 -2.02
N LEU A 13 -15.49 -9.87 -0.81
CA LEU A 13 -16.44 -9.21 0.08
C LEU A 13 -16.98 -7.91 -0.53
N ALA A 14 -16.13 -7.13 -1.19
CA ALA A 14 -16.51 -5.92 -1.91
C ALA A 14 -17.51 -6.20 -3.03
N ILE A 15 -17.28 -7.23 -3.84
CA ILE A 15 -18.19 -7.66 -4.91
C ILE A 15 -19.53 -8.15 -4.32
N ARG A 16 -19.50 -8.91 -3.22
CA ARG A 16 -20.72 -9.36 -2.54
C ARG A 16 -21.52 -8.18 -2.00
N TYR A 17 -20.85 -7.24 -1.34
CA TYR A 17 -21.46 -6.01 -0.85
C TYR A 17 -22.17 -5.23 -1.99
N THR A 18 -21.52 -5.03 -3.14
CA THR A 18 -22.15 -4.29 -4.26
C THR A 18 -23.41 -4.97 -4.80
N LYS A 19 -23.43 -6.31 -4.82
CA LYS A 19 -24.61 -7.09 -5.23
C LYS A 19 -25.75 -7.00 -4.22
N MET A 20 -25.43 -6.93 -2.93
CA MET A 20 -26.39 -6.97 -1.81
C MET A 20 -26.72 -5.61 -1.22
N LYS A 21 -26.11 -4.51 -1.71
CA LYS A 21 -26.27 -3.14 -1.19
C LYS A 21 -27.74 -2.68 -1.10
N ARG A 22 -28.61 -3.24 -1.92
CA ARG A 22 -30.04 -2.95 -1.92
C ARG A 22 -30.86 -3.84 -0.96
N PHE A 23 -30.21 -4.89 -0.40
CA PHE A 23 -30.88 -5.78 0.54
C PHE A 23 -30.92 -5.11 1.92
N ARG A 24 -32.11 -4.71 2.32
CA ARG A 24 -32.40 -4.28 3.69
C ARG A 24 -33.18 -5.40 4.37
N ALA A 25 -32.64 -5.94 5.44
CA ALA A 25 -33.42 -6.82 6.30
C ALA A 25 -34.70 -6.08 6.72
N ARG A 26 -35.86 -6.63 6.36
CA ARG A 26 -37.15 -6.04 6.78
C ARG A 26 -37.27 -6.24 8.29
N LYS A 27 -37.45 -5.15 9.02
CA LYS A 27 -37.71 -5.21 10.46
C LYS A 27 -39.02 -5.99 10.69
N PRO A 28 -39.00 -7.02 11.52
CA PRO A 28 -40.23 -7.73 11.92
C PRO A 28 -41.16 -6.79 12.72
N GLU A 29 -42.46 -6.99 12.53
CA GLU A 29 -43.46 -6.30 13.35
C GLU A 29 -43.65 -7.11 14.63
N VAL A 30 -43.43 -6.48 15.78
CA VAL A 30 -43.53 -7.06 17.13
C VAL A 30 -44.29 -6.05 17.99
N THR A 31 -45.25 -6.51 18.76
CA THR A 31 -46.00 -5.69 19.71
C THR A 31 -45.16 -5.46 20.99
N ASP A 32 -45.45 -4.41 21.74
CA ASP A 32 -44.74 -4.11 22.98
C ASP A 32 -44.83 -5.24 24.02
N ASP A 33 -45.92 -6.00 24.03
CA ASP A 33 -46.11 -7.16 24.91
C ASP A 33 -45.20 -8.32 24.58
N GLU A 34 -44.85 -8.52 23.28
CA GLU A 34 -44.01 -9.58 22.80
C GLU A 34 -42.53 -9.28 22.98
N LEU A 35 -42.17 -8.02 23.21
CA LEU A 35 -40.78 -7.65 23.46
C LEU A 35 -40.28 -8.26 24.78
N PRO A 36 -39.11 -8.93 24.76
CA PRO A 36 -38.52 -9.55 25.97
C PRO A 36 -37.89 -8.52 26.92
N VAL A 37 -37.50 -8.96 28.10
CA VAL A 37 -36.71 -8.15 29.03
C VAL A 37 -35.28 -8.04 28.52
N VAL A 38 -34.76 -6.79 28.44
CA VAL A 38 -33.39 -6.47 28.03
C VAL A 38 -32.63 -5.85 29.18
N THR A 39 -31.39 -6.32 29.39
CA THR A 39 -30.44 -5.66 30.28
C THR A 39 -29.37 -4.92 29.45
N VAL A 40 -29.22 -3.62 29.69
CA VAL A 40 -28.10 -2.87 29.07
C VAL A 40 -26.93 -2.87 30.04
N GLN A 41 -25.78 -3.37 29.59
CA GLN A 41 -24.53 -3.45 30.35
C GLN A 41 -23.55 -2.38 29.90
N LEU A 42 -23.09 -1.55 30.84
CA LEU A 42 -22.14 -0.45 30.63
C LEU A 42 -20.85 -0.76 31.40
N PRO A 43 -19.87 -1.49 30.81
CA PRO A 43 -18.59 -1.72 31.46
C PRO A 43 -17.75 -0.46 31.44
N VAL A 44 -17.42 0.11 32.61
CA VAL A 44 -16.68 1.37 32.75
C VAL A 44 -15.46 1.24 33.65
N TYR A 45 -14.40 1.97 33.31
CA TYR A 45 -13.18 2.06 34.11
C TYR A 45 -12.47 3.38 33.88
N ASN A 46 -12.51 4.29 34.86
CA ASN A 46 -11.86 5.60 34.84
C ASN A 46 -12.27 6.46 33.62
N GLU A 47 -13.58 6.59 33.35
CA GLU A 47 -14.14 7.24 32.15
C GLU A 47 -14.73 8.66 32.48
N LEU A 48 -13.96 9.46 33.20
CA LEU A 48 -14.37 10.74 33.80
C LEU A 48 -15.15 11.67 32.85
N TYR A 49 -14.69 11.81 31.60
CA TYR A 49 -15.23 12.81 30.68
C TYR A 49 -16.45 12.35 29.88
N VAL A 50 -16.73 11.04 29.85
CA VAL A 50 -17.74 10.46 28.94
C VAL A 50 -18.87 9.73 29.70
N ILE A 51 -18.66 9.40 30.99
CA ILE A 51 -19.59 8.53 31.74
C ILE A 51 -20.99 9.16 31.91
N GLU A 52 -21.11 10.48 32.18
CA GLU A 52 -22.40 11.11 32.31
C GLU A 52 -23.21 11.06 31.02
N ARG A 53 -22.60 11.43 29.89
CA ARG A 53 -23.28 11.40 28.58
C ARG A 53 -23.71 10.00 28.17
N LEU A 54 -22.93 8.97 28.53
CA LEU A 54 -23.29 7.57 28.28
C LEU A 54 -24.55 7.21 29.11
N ILE A 55 -24.54 7.45 30.41
CA ILE A 55 -25.68 7.18 31.31
C ILE A 55 -26.93 7.88 30.80
N ASP A 56 -26.81 9.14 30.39
CA ASP A 56 -27.94 9.92 29.86
C ASP A 56 -28.50 9.32 28.57
N ALA A 57 -27.62 8.96 27.65
CA ALA A 57 -28.02 8.38 26.36
C ALA A 57 -28.73 7.04 26.55
N VAL A 58 -28.25 6.19 27.48
CA VAL A 58 -28.83 4.88 27.73
C VAL A 58 -30.12 4.98 28.54
N CYS A 59 -30.19 5.88 29.50
CA CYS A 59 -31.45 6.13 30.24
C CYS A 59 -32.55 6.76 29.38
N ALA A 60 -32.19 7.34 28.24
CA ALA A 60 -33.14 7.91 27.27
C ALA A 60 -33.62 6.88 26.21
N LEU A 61 -33.21 5.62 26.32
CA LEU A 61 -33.65 4.55 25.38
C LEU A 61 -35.15 4.32 25.50
N GLU A 62 -35.82 4.27 24.36
CA GLU A 62 -37.24 3.98 24.23
C GLU A 62 -37.43 2.45 24.26
N TYR A 63 -38.07 1.94 25.34
CA TYR A 63 -38.41 0.53 25.49
C TYR A 63 -39.58 0.39 26.50
N PRO A 64 -40.42 -0.64 26.41
CA PRO A 64 -41.57 -0.80 27.31
C PRO A 64 -41.19 -0.79 28.77
N THR A 65 -41.98 -0.04 29.57
CA THR A 65 -41.76 0.12 31.02
C THR A 65 -41.70 -1.23 31.74
N GLY A 66 -40.69 -1.43 32.60
CA GLY A 66 -40.48 -2.68 33.32
C GLY A 66 -39.72 -3.77 32.54
N LYS A 67 -39.53 -3.60 31.24
CA LYS A 67 -38.76 -4.53 30.40
C LYS A 67 -37.30 -4.09 30.11
N LEU A 68 -36.90 -2.93 30.65
CA LEU A 68 -35.51 -2.43 30.53
C LEU A 68 -34.86 -2.40 31.92
N GLU A 69 -33.68 -3.02 32.00
CA GLU A 69 -32.75 -2.94 33.13
C GLU A 69 -31.44 -2.32 32.67
N ILE A 70 -30.83 -1.43 33.41
CA ILE A 70 -29.52 -0.85 33.11
C ILE A 70 -28.53 -1.22 34.21
N GLN A 71 -27.38 -1.77 33.87
CA GLN A 71 -26.28 -2.12 34.75
C GLN A 71 -25.05 -1.29 34.40
N VAL A 72 -24.63 -0.39 35.28
CA VAL A 72 -23.34 0.28 35.19
C VAL A 72 -22.33 -0.58 35.94
N LEU A 73 -21.51 -1.32 35.20
CA LEU A 73 -20.49 -2.24 35.72
C LEU A 73 -19.18 -1.45 35.91
N ASP A 74 -19.05 -0.86 37.12
CA ASP A 74 -18.05 0.18 37.39
C ASP A 74 -16.86 -0.35 38.19
N ASP A 75 -15.73 -0.49 37.49
CA ASP A 75 -14.43 -0.87 38.06
C ASP A 75 -13.55 0.35 38.37
N SER A 76 -14.06 1.57 38.30
CA SER A 76 -13.30 2.80 38.45
C SER A 76 -12.63 2.94 39.81
N THR A 77 -11.45 3.57 39.80
CA THR A 77 -10.60 3.81 40.98
C THR A 77 -10.31 5.31 41.18
N ASP A 78 -10.91 6.17 40.38
CA ASP A 78 -10.77 7.62 40.41
C ASP A 78 -12.15 8.29 40.61
N GLU A 79 -12.18 9.60 40.46
CA GLU A 79 -13.40 10.42 40.64
C GLU A 79 -14.55 10.08 39.66
N SER A 80 -14.31 9.32 38.62
CA SER A 80 -15.37 8.88 37.69
C SER A 80 -16.42 8.00 38.35
N PHE A 81 -16.04 7.27 39.45
CA PHE A 81 -16.99 6.51 40.24
C PHE A 81 -18.05 7.39 40.90
N ASP A 82 -17.62 8.49 41.52
CA ASP A 82 -18.53 9.43 42.20
C ASP A 82 -19.41 10.20 41.19
N VAL A 83 -18.87 10.54 40.04
CA VAL A 83 -19.61 11.18 38.93
C VAL A 83 -20.72 10.24 38.45
N ALA A 84 -20.39 8.97 38.20
CA ALA A 84 -21.34 7.95 37.81
C ALA A 84 -22.43 7.76 38.88
N ALA A 85 -22.05 7.66 40.19
CA ALA A 85 -22.99 7.47 41.29
C ALA A 85 -24.03 8.59 41.37
N LYS A 86 -23.60 9.86 41.25
CA LYS A 86 -24.51 11.03 41.25
C LYS A 86 -25.46 10.95 40.04
N ARG A 87 -24.97 10.61 38.85
CA ARG A 87 -25.81 10.57 37.66
C ARG A 87 -26.83 9.43 37.71
N ILE A 88 -26.43 8.29 38.24
CA ILE A 88 -27.30 7.12 38.49
C ILE A 88 -28.40 7.46 39.48
N ALA A 89 -28.06 8.12 40.59
CA ALA A 89 -29.06 8.55 41.59
C ALA A 89 -30.13 9.45 40.94
N TYR A 90 -29.73 10.44 40.14
CA TYR A 90 -30.65 11.32 39.41
C TYR A 90 -31.65 10.54 38.53
N TRP A 91 -31.20 9.51 37.79
CA TRP A 91 -32.08 8.73 36.92
C TRP A 91 -32.95 7.73 37.69
N LYS A 92 -32.48 7.22 38.85
CA LYS A 92 -33.30 6.41 39.75
C LYS A 92 -34.49 7.18 40.30
N GLU A 93 -34.26 8.45 40.70
CA GLU A 93 -35.35 9.35 41.17
C GLU A 93 -36.39 9.58 40.07
N LYS A 94 -36.01 9.49 38.80
CA LYS A 94 -36.93 9.55 37.66
C LYS A 94 -37.60 8.21 37.29
N GLY A 95 -37.40 7.17 38.10
CA GLY A 95 -38.04 5.88 37.95
C GLY A 95 -37.36 4.91 36.97
N ILE A 96 -36.12 5.19 36.53
CA ILE A 96 -35.37 4.29 35.64
C ILE A 96 -34.74 3.18 36.50
N ASP A 97 -34.91 1.89 36.04
CA ASP A 97 -34.25 0.73 36.67
C ASP A 97 -32.77 0.69 36.28
N ILE A 98 -31.97 1.48 36.97
CA ILE A 98 -30.50 1.55 36.76
C ILE A 98 -29.77 1.17 38.03
N LYS A 99 -28.76 0.30 37.90
CA LYS A 99 -27.96 -0.22 39.01
C LYS A 99 -26.50 0.16 38.86
N HIS A 100 -25.91 0.69 39.95
CA HIS A 100 -24.45 0.90 40.05
C HIS A 100 -23.85 -0.35 40.66
N ILE A 101 -23.06 -1.10 39.86
CA ILE A 101 -22.53 -2.40 40.25
C ILE A 101 -21.01 -2.30 40.34
N LYS A 102 -20.48 -2.50 41.53
CA LYS A 102 -19.06 -2.62 41.83
C LYS A 102 -18.75 -4.03 42.24
N ARG A 103 -17.87 -4.69 41.54
CA ARG A 103 -17.45 -6.03 41.92
C ARG A 103 -16.28 -6.01 42.92
N PRO A 104 -16.10 -7.08 43.73
CA PRO A 104 -15.04 -7.13 44.73
C PRO A 104 -13.63 -7.03 44.16
N GLU A 105 -13.41 -7.67 43.00
CA GLU A 105 -12.10 -7.71 42.33
C GLU A 105 -12.25 -7.43 40.83
N ARG A 106 -11.30 -6.68 40.29
CA ARG A 106 -11.21 -6.38 38.84
C ARG A 106 -10.56 -7.52 38.05
N LYS A 107 -10.87 -8.78 38.35
CA LYS A 107 -10.35 -9.94 37.64
C LYS A 107 -10.99 -10.03 36.25
N GLY A 108 -10.16 -10.28 35.20
CA GLY A 108 -10.65 -10.46 33.83
C GLY A 108 -11.11 -9.18 33.13
N PHE A 109 -10.81 -7.99 33.69
CA PHE A 109 -11.12 -6.68 33.09
C PHE A 109 -12.57 -6.57 32.59
N LYS A 110 -12.78 -6.15 31.33
CA LYS A 110 -14.11 -6.00 30.71
C LYS A 110 -14.86 -7.33 30.63
N ALA A 111 -14.22 -8.41 30.18
CA ALA A 111 -14.83 -9.73 30.11
C ALA A 111 -15.35 -10.19 31.48
N GLY A 112 -14.55 -10.00 32.54
CA GLY A 112 -14.96 -10.32 33.88
C GLY A 112 -16.09 -9.42 34.42
N ALA A 113 -16.15 -8.13 34.01
CA ALA A 113 -17.26 -7.26 34.38
C ALA A 113 -18.58 -7.70 33.71
N LEU A 114 -18.51 -8.02 32.41
CA LEU A 114 -19.66 -8.51 31.65
C LEU A 114 -20.14 -9.87 32.19
N ALA A 115 -19.24 -10.79 32.51
CA ALA A 115 -19.60 -12.06 33.14
C ALA A 115 -20.33 -11.86 34.48
N TYR A 116 -19.78 -11.03 35.37
CA TYR A 116 -20.40 -10.72 36.66
C TYR A 116 -21.79 -10.09 36.49
N GLY A 117 -21.93 -9.11 35.58
CA GLY A 117 -23.21 -8.50 35.27
C GLY A 117 -24.22 -9.48 34.66
N LEU A 118 -23.76 -10.43 33.84
CA LEU A 118 -24.58 -11.45 33.19
C LEU A 118 -25.23 -12.41 34.21
N ASP A 119 -24.53 -12.77 35.27
CA ASP A 119 -25.03 -13.69 36.30
C ASP A 119 -26.17 -13.07 37.11
N ILE A 120 -26.19 -11.74 37.27
CA ILE A 120 -27.17 -11.01 38.06
C ILE A 120 -28.20 -10.24 37.23
N CYS A 121 -28.12 -10.28 35.88
CA CYS A 121 -29.06 -9.57 35.03
C CYS A 121 -30.41 -10.28 34.92
N ARG A 122 -31.53 -9.46 34.85
CA ARG A 122 -32.88 -9.98 34.62
C ARG A 122 -33.17 -10.31 33.17
N GLY A 123 -32.51 -9.62 32.24
CA GLY A 123 -32.79 -9.71 30.81
C GLY A 123 -32.44 -11.06 30.22
N GLU A 124 -33.29 -11.52 29.30
CA GLU A 124 -32.98 -12.64 28.41
C GLU A 124 -31.97 -12.23 27.33
N PHE A 125 -31.86 -10.94 27.10
CA PHE A 125 -30.96 -10.31 26.16
C PHE A 125 -30.11 -9.24 26.86
N THR A 126 -28.85 -9.13 26.46
CA THR A 126 -27.90 -8.14 26.98
C THR A 126 -27.40 -7.24 25.86
N ALA A 127 -27.73 -5.94 25.93
CA ALA A 127 -27.15 -4.91 25.08
C ALA A 127 -25.90 -4.34 25.75
N ILE A 128 -24.81 -4.14 25.00
CA ILE A 128 -23.54 -3.68 25.54
C ILE A 128 -23.13 -2.36 24.89
N PHE A 129 -22.78 -1.35 25.70
CA PHE A 129 -22.22 -0.08 25.23
C PHE A 129 -20.98 0.30 26.02
N ASP A 130 -19.88 0.53 25.30
CA ASP A 130 -18.65 1.12 25.85
C ASP A 130 -18.86 2.60 26.18
N ALA A 131 -18.03 3.16 27.04
CA ALA A 131 -18.18 4.49 27.61
C ALA A 131 -18.23 5.64 26.58
N ASP A 132 -17.69 5.45 25.40
CA ASP A 132 -17.62 6.44 24.31
C ASP A 132 -18.78 6.34 23.31
N PHE A 133 -19.72 5.40 23.48
CA PHE A 133 -20.87 5.23 22.60
C PHE A 133 -22.09 6.00 23.06
N LEU A 134 -22.81 6.54 22.08
CA LEU A 134 -24.08 7.24 22.30
C LEU A 134 -25.17 6.58 21.45
N PRO A 135 -25.87 5.54 22.00
CA PRO A 135 -26.93 4.88 21.25
C PRO A 135 -28.08 5.86 20.96
N ARG A 136 -28.73 5.63 19.81
CA ARG A 136 -29.96 6.32 19.45
C ARG A 136 -31.09 5.89 20.40
N LYS A 137 -32.04 6.79 20.68
CA LYS A 137 -33.17 6.48 21.57
C LYS A 137 -33.98 5.26 21.13
N ASP A 138 -34.15 5.07 19.80
CA ASP A 138 -34.90 3.97 19.20
C ASP A 138 -34.06 2.68 19.01
N PHE A 139 -32.83 2.61 19.53
CA PHE A 139 -31.89 1.50 19.29
C PHE A 139 -32.49 0.14 19.60
N LEU A 140 -33.09 -0.05 20.78
CA LEU A 140 -33.70 -1.32 21.19
C LEU A 140 -34.92 -1.64 20.34
N MET A 141 -35.79 -0.67 20.07
CA MET A 141 -36.99 -0.84 19.23
C MET A 141 -36.64 -1.19 17.77
N GLN A 142 -35.43 -0.82 17.31
CA GLN A 142 -34.96 -1.16 15.96
C GLN A 142 -34.26 -2.51 15.87
N THR A 143 -33.68 -3.01 16.96
CA THR A 143 -32.82 -4.20 16.97
C THR A 143 -33.50 -5.45 17.56
N MET A 144 -34.25 -5.31 18.65
CA MET A 144 -34.88 -6.43 19.35
C MET A 144 -35.85 -7.27 18.49
N PRO A 145 -36.65 -6.67 17.60
CA PRO A 145 -37.58 -7.46 16.76
C PRO A 145 -36.91 -8.54 15.92
N PHE A 146 -35.63 -8.39 15.58
CA PHE A 146 -34.93 -9.41 14.76
C PHE A 146 -34.77 -10.75 15.49
N PHE A 147 -34.72 -10.76 16.81
CA PHE A 147 -34.63 -12.00 17.58
C PHE A 147 -35.90 -12.89 17.55
N SER A 148 -37.04 -12.32 17.13
CA SER A 148 -38.26 -13.09 16.96
C SER A 148 -38.29 -13.92 15.66
N THR A 149 -37.37 -13.64 14.73
CA THR A 149 -37.35 -14.34 13.42
C THR A 149 -36.76 -15.74 13.51
N SER A 150 -35.89 -16.02 14.50
CA SER A 150 -35.33 -17.35 14.74
C SER A 150 -34.72 -17.45 16.14
N ASP A 151 -34.94 -18.60 16.79
CA ASP A 151 -34.32 -18.91 18.08
C ASP A 151 -32.80 -19.16 17.95
N LYS A 152 -32.28 -19.32 16.73
CA LYS A 152 -30.86 -19.47 16.48
C LYS A 152 -30.11 -18.14 16.42
N ILE A 153 -30.83 -17.00 16.40
CA ILE A 153 -30.17 -15.70 16.39
C ILE A 153 -29.60 -15.43 17.78
N GLY A 154 -28.27 -15.47 17.85
CA GLY A 154 -27.53 -15.23 19.06
C GLY A 154 -27.10 -13.78 19.25
N VAL A 155 -26.89 -13.03 18.16
CA VAL A 155 -26.40 -11.65 18.17
C VAL A 155 -27.06 -10.79 17.10
N VAL A 156 -27.38 -9.55 17.48
CA VAL A 156 -27.69 -8.46 16.55
C VAL A 156 -26.64 -7.37 16.75
N GLN A 157 -25.81 -7.09 15.75
CA GLN A 157 -24.76 -6.10 15.76
C GLN A 157 -25.15 -4.91 14.87
N THR A 158 -24.89 -3.68 15.34
CA THR A 158 -25.12 -2.46 14.56
C THR A 158 -23.82 -1.82 14.08
N ARG A 159 -23.91 -0.84 13.19
CA ARG A 159 -22.77 -0.12 12.64
C ARG A 159 -22.23 0.92 13.62
N TRP A 160 -20.92 1.06 13.71
CA TRP A 160 -20.32 2.20 14.39
C TRP A 160 -20.33 3.43 13.48
N GLU A 161 -20.60 4.56 14.08
CA GLU A 161 -20.50 5.89 13.49
C GLU A 161 -19.51 6.73 14.31
N HIS A 162 -19.06 7.85 13.77
CA HIS A 162 -17.97 8.62 14.35
C HIS A 162 -18.43 10.02 14.75
N LEU A 163 -18.32 10.36 16.05
CA LEU A 163 -18.72 11.66 16.59
C LEU A 163 -17.76 12.79 16.19
N ASN A 164 -16.48 12.45 16.00
CA ASN A 164 -15.38 13.40 15.81
C ASN A 164 -14.55 13.13 14.55
N GLU A 165 -15.18 12.61 13.49
CA GLU A 165 -14.48 12.33 12.21
C GLU A 165 -13.70 13.55 11.70
N ASP A 166 -14.34 14.72 11.69
CA ASP A 166 -13.78 15.95 11.13
C ASP A 166 -12.87 16.74 12.09
N TYR A 167 -12.60 16.21 13.28
CA TYR A 167 -11.78 16.89 14.29
C TYR A 167 -10.33 17.07 13.85
N SER A 168 -9.74 16.09 13.19
CA SER A 168 -8.35 16.11 12.73
C SER A 168 -8.12 15.16 11.54
N LEU A 169 -6.96 15.29 10.86
CA LEU A 169 -6.56 14.31 9.84
C LEU A 169 -6.48 12.88 10.45
N LEU A 170 -5.98 12.78 11.69
CA LEU A 170 -5.86 11.50 12.39
C LEU A 170 -7.21 10.81 12.59
N THR A 171 -8.23 11.55 13.05
CA THR A 171 -9.59 11.00 13.24
C THR A 171 -10.26 10.68 11.92
N ARG A 172 -10.06 11.50 10.88
CA ARG A 172 -10.57 11.25 9.53
C ARG A 172 -10.03 9.97 8.91
N LEU A 173 -8.73 9.70 9.07
CA LEU A 173 -8.12 8.47 8.55
C LEU A 173 -8.59 7.23 9.33
N GLN A 174 -8.82 7.36 10.63
CA GLN A 174 -9.42 6.28 11.42
C GLN A 174 -10.85 5.97 10.95
N ALA A 175 -11.69 7.00 10.78
CA ALA A 175 -13.04 6.86 10.23
C ALA A 175 -13.00 6.16 8.85
N PHE A 176 -12.08 6.59 7.96
CA PHE A 176 -11.91 5.98 6.64
C PHE A 176 -11.66 4.47 6.70
N GLY A 177 -10.79 4.01 7.61
CA GLY A 177 -10.52 2.58 7.79
C GLY A 177 -11.69 1.82 8.39
N LEU A 178 -12.32 2.37 9.43
CA LEU A 178 -13.44 1.75 10.14
C LEU A 178 -14.71 1.69 9.28
N ASP A 179 -14.98 2.72 8.48
CA ASP A 179 -16.11 2.71 7.54
C ASP A 179 -16.04 1.55 6.55
N ALA A 180 -14.85 1.21 6.07
CA ALA A 180 -14.68 0.07 5.16
C ALA A 180 -14.99 -1.25 5.88
N HIS A 181 -14.57 -1.39 7.14
CA HIS A 181 -14.89 -2.56 7.97
C HIS A 181 -16.41 -2.67 8.21
N PHE A 182 -17.05 -1.61 8.72
CA PHE A 182 -18.46 -1.65 9.10
C PHE A 182 -19.42 -1.62 7.90
N THR A 183 -19.04 -1.01 6.79
CA THR A 183 -19.92 -0.90 5.61
C THR A 183 -19.76 -2.10 4.66
N VAL A 184 -18.50 -2.43 4.30
CA VAL A 184 -18.24 -3.43 3.25
C VAL A 184 -17.97 -4.81 3.85
N GLU A 185 -17.06 -4.89 4.82
CA GLU A 185 -16.59 -6.18 5.33
C GLU A 185 -17.69 -6.89 6.12
N GLN A 186 -18.28 -6.25 7.13
CA GLN A 186 -19.34 -6.85 7.97
C GLN A 186 -20.58 -7.22 7.14
N VAL A 187 -21.01 -6.34 6.23
CA VAL A 187 -22.14 -6.64 5.34
C VAL A 187 -21.82 -7.80 4.39
N GLY A 188 -20.65 -7.73 3.74
CA GLY A 188 -20.23 -8.78 2.80
C GLY A 188 -20.09 -10.15 3.46
N ARG A 189 -19.62 -10.19 4.71
CA ARG A 189 -19.54 -11.43 5.51
C ARG A 189 -20.93 -11.94 5.90
N ASN A 190 -21.75 -11.09 6.52
CA ASN A 190 -23.06 -11.47 7.03
C ASN A 190 -24.00 -11.97 5.92
N THR A 191 -24.03 -11.26 4.77
CA THR A 191 -24.89 -11.65 3.63
C THR A 191 -24.38 -12.89 2.88
N SER A 192 -23.21 -13.42 3.23
CA SER A 192 -22.60 -14.59 2.60
C SER A 192 -22.43 -15.77 3.58
N ASP A 193 -23.12 -15.72 4.72
CA ASP A 193 -23.04 -16.71 5.79
C ASP A 193 -21.60 -16.99 6.27
N HIS A 194 -20.75 -15.95 6.22
CA HIS A 194 -19.41 -16.01 6.76
C HIS A 194 -19.38 -15.50 8.20
N PHE A 195 -18.37 -15.92 8.96
CA PHE A 195 -18.19 -15.44 10.33
C PHE A 195 -18.12 -13.90 10.37
N ILE A 196 -18.93 -13.31 11.24
CA ILE A 196 -18.82 -11.90 11.66
C ILE A 196 -18.50 -11.86 13.15
N ASN A 197 -17.93 -10.76 13.62
CA ASN A 197 -17.72 -10.56 15.04
C ASN A 197 -18.73 -9.56 15.63
N PHE A 198 -19.10 -9.79 16.86
CA PHE A 198 -19.54 -8.74 17.75
C PHE A 198 -18.32 -7.84 18.03
N ASN A 199 -18.46 -6.54 17.86
CA ASN A 199 -17.34 -5.61 17.94
C ASN A 199 -17.13 -5.04 19.36
N GLY A 200 -17.46 -5.80 20.39
CA GLY A 200 -17.32 -5.46 21.78
C GLY A 200 -18.41 -4.53 22.32
N THR A 201 -19.18 -3.88 21.46
CA THR A 201 -20.14 -2.84 21.82
C THR A 201 -21.17 -2.60 20.72
N ALA A 202 -22.21 -1.81 21.00
CA ALA A 202 -23.27 -1.43 20.05
C ALA A 202 -23.96 -2.62 19.40
N GLY A 203 -24.29 -3.61 20.20
CA GLY A 203 -25.03 -4.79 19.78
C GLY A 203 -25.65 -5.52 20.97
N ILE A 204 -26.44 -6.55 20.66
CA ILE A 204 -27.25 -7.29 21.63
C ILE A 204 -26.94 -8.78 21.50
N TRP A 205 -26.72 -9.43 22.62
CA TRP A 205 -26.56 -10.87 22.75
C TRP A 205 -27.82 -11.51 23.35
N ARG A 206 -28.21 -12.68 22.83
CA ARG A 206 -29.09 -13.58 23.56
C ARG A 206 -28.29 -14.22 24.70
N LYS A 207 -28.78 -14.15 25.94
CA LYS A 207 -28.10 -14.63 27.14
C LYS A 207 -27.74 -16.13 27.04
N SER A 208 -28.65 -16.95 26.52
CA SER A 208 -28.42 -18.38 26.31
C SER A 208 -27.27 -18.68 25.34
N THR A 209 -27.04 -17.83 24.29
CA THR A 209 -25.92 -17.95 23.37
C THR A 209 -24.58 -17.78 24.08
N ILE A 210 -24.48 -16.81 25.00
CA ILE A 210 -23.27 -16.56 25.77
C ILE A 210 -22.92 -17.79 26.62
N TYR A 211 -23.91 -18.32 27.37
CA TYR A 211 -23.68 -19.51 28.19
C TYR A 211 -23.37 -20.76 27.38
N ASP A 212 -24.13 -21.00 26.29
CA ASP A 212 -23.85 -22.15 25.41
C ASP A 212 -22.47 -22.08 24.79
N ALA A 213 -21.99 -20.89 24.42
CA ALA A 213 -20.64 -20.70 23.90
C ALA A 213 -19.54 -20.78 24.98
N GLY A 214 -19.87 -21.01 26.24
CA GLY A 214 -18.94 -21.14 27.37
C GLY A 214 -18.68 -19.87 28.17
N GLY A 215 -19.50 -18.82 27.99
CA GLY A 215 -19.41 -17.56 28.73
C GLY A 215 -18.32 -16.61 28.25
N TRP A 216 -18.21 -15.46 28.91
CA TRP A 216 -17.14 -14.50 28.71
C TRP A 216 -15.82 -15.03 29.25
N GLU A 217 -14.81 -15.18 28.43
CA GLU A 217 -13.46 -15.60 28.80
C GLU A 217 -12.50 -14.42 28.70
N SER A 218 -11.51 -14.35 29.60
CA SER A 218 -10.54 -13.26 29.68
C SER A 218 -9.11 -13.71 29.30
N ASP A 219 -8.98 -14.84 28.64
CA ASP A 219 -7.72 -15.41 28.19
C ASP A 219 -7.19 -14.75 26.90
N THR A 220 -8.06 -14.04 26.18
CA THR A 220 -7.71 -13.15 25.06
C THR A 220 -8.08 -11.69 25.37
N ILE A 221 -7.36 -10.73 24.78
CA ILE A 221 -7.64 -9.29 24.98
C ILE A 221 -8.92 -8.88 24.25
N THR A 222 -9.31 -9.57 23.18
CA THR A 222 -10.54 -9.37 22.43
C THR A 222 -11.54 -10.49 22.74
N GLU A 223 -12.16 -10.38 23.93
CA GLU A 223 -13.15 -11.34 24.44
C GLU A 223 -14.37 -11.46 23.52
N ASP A 224 -14.68 -10.38 22.82
CA ASP A 224 -15.77 -10.26 21.86
C ASP A 224 -15.57 -11.08 20.60
N LEU A 225 -14.38 -11.00 19.99
CA LEU A 225 -14.00 -11.80 18.83
C LEU A 225 -13.95 -13.29 19.19
N ASP A 226 -13.39 -13.62 20.33
CA ASP A 226 -13.31 -15.02 20.81
C ASP A 226 -14.70 -15.62 21.02
N LEU A 227 -15.56 -14.95 21.78
CA LEU A 227 -16.93 -15.40 22.03
C LEU A 227 -17.73 -15.50 20.73
N SER A 228 -17.56 -14.56 19.80
CA SER A 228 -18.23 -14.56 18.50
C SER A 228 -17.91 -15.83 17.69
N TYR A 229 -16.63 -16.21 17.66
CA TYR A 229 -16.23 -17.44 16.96
C TYR A 229 -16.72 -18.68 17.67
N ARG A 230 -16.66 -18.74 19.01
CA ARG A 230 -17.17 -19.88 19.78
C ARG A 230 -18.67 -20.08 19.59
N ALA A 231 -19.46 -19.02 19.58
CA ALA A 231 -20.90 -19.06 19.35
C ALA A 231 -21.25 -19.58 17.95
N GLN A 232 -20.66 -18.98 16.90
CA GLN A 232 -20.95 -19.35 15.51
C GLN A 232 -20.47 -20.78 15.18
N LEU A 233 -19.39 -21.26 15.78
CA LEU A 233 -18.96 -22.66 15.66
C LEU A 233 -19.97 -23.64 16.26
N ARG A 234 -20.83 -23.20 17.17
CA ARG A 234 -21.95 -23.98 17.74
C ARG A 234 -23.24 -23.85 16.93
N GLY A 235 -23.21 -23.05 15.86
CA GLY A 235 -24.37 -22.90 14.95
C GLY A 235 -25.28 -21.71 15.29
N TRP A 236 -24.87 -20.80 16.19
CA TRP A 236 -25.57 -19.55 16.41
C TRP A 236 -25.40 -18.60 15.22
N GLU A 237 -26.48 -17.92 14.85
CA GLU A 237 -26.53 -16.97 13.75
C GLU A 237 -26.37 -15.54 14.26
N PHE A 238 -25.68 -14.71 13.50
CA PHE A 238 -25.47 -13.32 13.79
C PHE A 238 -26.09 -12.44 12.71
N ILE A 239 -26.80 -11.40 13.10
CA ILE A 239 -27.38 -10.42 12.19
C ILE A 239 -26.60 -9.12 12.30
N TYR A 240 -26.23 -8.55 11.17
CA TYR A 240 -25.61 -7.23 11.08
C TYR A 240 -26.58 -6.21 10.47
N LEU A 241 -26.78 -5.09 11.16
CA LEU A 241 -27.71 -4.00 10.75
C LEU A 241 -26.92 -2.74 10.36
N PRO A 242 -26.53 -2.58 9.09
CA PRO A 242 -25.69 -1.47 8.63
C PRO A 242 -26.40 -0.11 8.66
N ASN A 243 -27.72 -0.09 8.71
CA ASN A 243 -28.53 1.13 8.67
C ASN A 243 -28.81 1.73 10.06
N ILE A 244 -28.44 1.02 11.12
CA ILE A 244 -28.58 1.48 12.50
C ILE A 244 -27.20 1.87 12.99
N GLY A 245 -26.97 3.18 13.09
CA GLY A 245 -25.70 3.73 13.53
C GLY A 245 -25.63 3.91 15.04
N SER A 246 -24.48 3.63 15.62
CA SER A 246 -24.16 3.92 17.02
C SER A 246 -22.89 4.78 17.06
N PRO A 247 -23.04 6.12 17.24
CA PRO A 247 -21.92 7.05 17.24
C PRO A 247 -20.95 6.83 18.40
N SER A 248 -19.66 6.89 18.11
CA SER A 248 -18.56 6.75 19.09
C SER A 248 -17.45 7.76 18.87
N GLU A 249 -16.63 7.96 19.89
CA GLU A 249 -15.49 8.87 19.84
C GLU A 249 -14.21 8.14 19.40
N LEU A 250 -13.61 8.63 18.31
CA LEU A 250 -12.30 8.16 17.84
C LEU A 250 -11.15 8.75 18.68
N PRO A 251 -10.05 8.00 18.91
CA PRO A 251 -8.85 8.54 19.53
C PRO A 251 -8.34 9.81 18.85
N ALA A 252 -8.21 10.89 19.59
CA ALA A 252 -7.78 12.19 19.08
C ALA A 252 -6.25 12.34 19.05
N GLU A 253 -5.51 11.49 19.79
CA GLU A 253 -4.06 11.50 19.85
C GLU A 253 -3.42 10.20 19.33
N MET A 254 -2.18 10.31 18.81
CA MET A 254 -1.47 9.18 18.21
C MET A 254 -1.17 8.06 19.22
N ASN A 255 -0.79 8.39 20.45
CA ASN A 255 -0.48 7.38 21.45
C ASN A 255 -1.73 6.62 21.92
N ALA A 256 -2.89 7.28 21.97
CA ALA A 256 -4.17 6.63 22.24
C ALA A 256 -4.55 5.68 21.09
N LEU A 257 -4.36 6.10 19.84
CA LEU A 257 -4.56 5.25 18.67
C LEU A 257 -3.62 4.04 18.71
N LYS A 258 -2.33 4.23 18.97
CA LYS A 258 -1.36 3.13 19.11
C LYS A 258 -1.78 2.14 20.19
N ALA A 259 -2.19 2.62 21.37
CA ALA A 259 -2.66 1.75 22.46
C ALA A 259 -3.91 0.95 22.06
N GLN A 260 -4.85 1.55 21.33
CA GLN A 260 -6.04 0.88 20.81
C GLN A 260 -5.67 -0.17 19.75
N GLN A 261 -4.87 0.21 18.76
CA GLN A 261 -4.42 -0.69 17.69
C GLN A 261 -3.61 -1.88 18.26
N PHE A 262 -2.77 -1.64 19.26
CA PHE A 262 -2.01 -2.69 19.93
C PHE A 262 -2.93 -3.74 20.53
N ARG A 263 -3.98 -3.32 21.26
CA ARG A 263 -4.95 -4.25 21.86
C ARG A 263 -5.70 -5.06 20.80
N TRP A 264 -6.23 -4.38 19.77
CA TRP A 264 -6.98 -5.05 18.71
C TRP A 264 -6.12 -6.05 17.95
N THR A 265 -4.90 -5.65 17.59
CA THR A 265 -3.97 -6.46 16.79
C THR A 265 -3.46 -7.66 17.59
N LYS A 266 -3.10 -7.45 18.87
CA LYS A 266 -2.66 -8.52 19.78
C LYS A 266 -3.80 -9.50 20.06
N GLY A 267 -4.99 -9.00 20.41
CA GLY A 267 -6.16 -9.83 20.68
C GLY A 267 -6.58 -10.66 19.46
N ALA A 268 -6.54 -10.08 18.25
CA ALA A 268 -6.78 -10.83 17.01
C ALA A 268 -5.76 -11.97 16.81
N ALA A 269 -4.48 -11.74 17.14
CA ALA A 269 -3.44 -12.78 17.10
C ALA A 269 -3.69 -13.88 18.14
N GLU A 270 -4.08 -13.53 19.38
CA GLU A 270 -4.47 -14.47 20.42
C GLU A 270 -5.69 -15.32 19.99
N CYS A 271 -6.72 -14.66 19.43
CA CYS A 271 -7.90 -15.35 18.88
C CYS A 271 -7.55 -16.26 17.70
N THR A 272 -6.56 -15.88 16.88
CA THR A 272 -6.06 -16.75 15.80
C THR A 272 -5.52 -18.05 16.37
N VAL A 273 -4.63 -17.98 17.35
CA VAL A 273 -4.07 -19.19 18.00
C VAL A 273 -5.17 -20.07 18.60
N LYS A 274 -6.14 -19.44 19.26
CA LYS A 274 -7.22 -20.15 19.98
C LYS A 274 -8.26 -20.78 19.06
N ASN A 275 -8.71 -20.07 18.03
CA ASN A 275 -9.92 -20.42 17.27
C ASN A 275 -9.65 -20.90 15.83
N LEU A 276 -8.54 -20.51 15.17
CA LEU A 276 -8.23 -20.95 13.81
C LEU A 276 -8.20 -22.48 13.66
N PRO A 277 -7.55 -23.24 14.56
CA PRO A 277 -7.56 -24.70 14.47
C PRO A 277 -8.98 -25.30 14.55
N LYS A 278 -9.88 -24.68 15.34
CA LYS A 278 -11.28 -25.11 15.47
C LYS A 278 -12.06 -24.86 14.16
N VAL A 279 -11.88 -23.69 13.55
CA VAL A 279 -12.51 -23.35 12.26
C VAL A 279 -12.06 -24.30 11.16
N LEU A 280 -10.77 -24.58 11.04
CA LEU A 280 -10.24 -25.46 10.00
C LEU A 280 -10.71 -26.92 10.18
N LYS A 281 -10.85 -27.40 11.43
CA LYS A 281 -11.30 -28.75 11.75
C LYS A 281 -12.83 -28.94 11.71
N ALA A 282 -13.61 -27.86 11.75
CA ALA A 282 -15.07 -27.93 11.76
C ALA A 282 -15.60 -28.62 10.49
N LYS A 283 -16.42 -29.65 10.66
CA LYS A 283 -16.98 -30.47 9.54
C LYS A 283 -18.20 -29.83 8.90
N ASN A 284 -18.92 -29.01 9.64
CA ASN A 284 -20.16 -28.32 9.22
C ASN A 284 -19.93 -27.04 8.42
N LEU A 285 -18.68 -26.61 8.24
CA LEU A 285 -18.35 -25.40 7.50
C LEU A 285 -17.94 -25.70 6.06
N THR A 286 -18.42 -24.91 5.14
CA THR A 286 -18.01 -24.92 3.73
C THR A 286 -16.55 -24.44 3.59
N PHE A 287 -15.91 -24.79 2.47
CA PHE A 287 -14.57 -24.31 2.16
C PHE A 287 -14.48 -22.77 2.17
N GLY A 288 -15.48 -22.09 1.59
CA GLY A 288 -15.54 -20.62 1.59
C GLY A 288 -15.59 -20.03 3.00
N GLN A 289 -16.44 -20.59 3.89
CA GLN A 289 -16.51 -20.15 5.28
C GLN A 289 -15.19 -20.35 6.03
N LYS A 290 -14.48 -21.46 5.79
CA LYS A 290 -13.15 -21.73 6.37
C LYS A 290 -12.12 -20.72 5.89
N VAL A 291 -12.06 -20.43 4.58
CA VAL A 291 -11.13 -19.46 4.01
C VAL A 291 -11.41 -18.07 4.56
N HIS A 292 -12.66 -17.59 4.48
CA HIS A 292 -13.02 -16.28 5.00
C HIS A 292 -12.83 -16.17 6.52
N GLY A 293 -13.15 -17.23 7.29
CA GLY A 293 -12.92 -17.28 8.73
C GLY A 293 -11.43 -17.25 9.08
N ALA A 294 -10.61 -17.98 8.34
CA ALA A 294 -9.15 -17.99 8.53
C ALA A 294 -8.54 -16.62 8.27
N PHE A 295 -8.85 -15.98 7.13
CA PHE A 295 -8.33 -14.63 6.83
C PHE A 295 -8.89 -13.54 7.74
N HIS A 296 -10.08 -13.71 8.29
CA HIS A 296 -10.62 -12.81 9.30
C HIS A 296 -9.84 -12.89 10.62
N LEU A 297 -9.61 -14.09 11.13
CA LEU A 297 -8.79 -14.29 12.33
C LEU A 297 -7.33 -13.83 12.12
N MET A 298 -6.74 -14.19 10.97
CA MET A 298 -5.35 -13.83 10.64
C MET A 298 -5.18 -12.41 10.10
N ASN A 299 -6.20 -11.57 10.16
CA ASN A 299 -6.12 -10.21 9.64
C ASN A 299 -4.90 -9.42 10.21
N SER A 300 -4.59 -9.61 11.49
CA SER A 300 -3.42 -8.98 12.14
C SER A 300 -2.07 -9.39 11.53
N VAL A 301 -1.96 -10.55 10.88
CA VAL A 301 -0.73 -11.03 10.19
C VAL A 301 -0.32 -10.09 9.05
N VAL A 302 -1.27 -9.31 8.51
CA VAL A 302 -0.99 -8.28 7.51
C VAL A 302 0.13 -7.34 7.97
N PHE A 303 0.17 -6.95 9.26
CA PHE A 303 1.22 -6.06 9.77
C PHE A 303 2.61 -6.71 9.81
N LEU A 304 2.71 -8.01 10.09
CA LEU A 304 3.97 -8.75 9.98
C LEU A 304 4.45 -8.80 8.52
N CYS A 305 3.54 -9.06 7.59
CA CYS A 305 3.86 -9.10 6.16
C CYS A 305 4.27 -7.71 5.65
N ILE A 306 3.57 -6.64 6.05
CA ILE A 306 3.94 -5.27 5.68
C ILE A 306 5.33 -4.94 6.23
N LEU A 307 5.59 -5.19 7.51
CA LEU A 307 6.91 -4.91 8.11
C LEU A 307 8.01 -5.71 7.40
N GLY A 308 7.81 -7.00 7.17
CA GLY A 308 8.78 -7.86 6.49
C GLY A 308 9.06 -7.40 5.06
N THR A 309 8.04 -7.12 4.26
CA THR A 309 8.21 -6.60 2.89
C THR A 309 8.84 -5.21 2.88
N SER A 310 8.52 -4.37 3.86
CA SER A 310 9.11 -3.04 4.02
C SER A 310 10.61 -3.13 4.32
N LEU A 311 11.02 -3.95 5.28
CA LEU A 311 12.43 -4.13 5.62
C LEU A 311 13.25 -4.71 4.46
N LEU A 312 12.66 -5.62 3.69
CA LEU A 312 13.32 -6.24 2.54
C LEU A 312 13.33 -5.33 1.30
N SER A 313 12.51 -4.27 1.25
CA SER A 313 12.34 -3.46 0.04
C SER A 313 13.62 -2.73 -0.39
N VAL A 314 14.41 -2.19 0.55
CA VAL A 314 15.68 -1.50 0.25
C VAL A 314 16.77 -2.49 -0.20
N PRO A 315 17.06 -3.61 0.49
CA PRO A 315 17.95 -4.64 -0.03
C PRO A 315 17.52 -5.18 -1.40
N MET A 316 16.22 -5.41 -1.61
CA MET A 316 15.73 -5.87 -2.90
C MET A 316 15.93 -4.83 -4.01
N LEU A 317 15.79 -3.54 -3.72
CA LEU A 317 16.10 -2.47 -4.68
C LEU A 317 17.60 -2.50 -5.06
N ILE A 318 18.49 -2.69 -4.07
CA ILE A 318 19.92 -2.81 -4.30
C ILE A 318 20.24 -4.06 -5.14
N ILE A 319 19.68 -5.22 -4.76
CA ILE A 319 19.87 -6.49 -5.47
C ILE A 319 19.37 -6.38 -6.91
N LYS A 320 18.17 -5.82 -7.13
CA LYS A 320 17.62 -5.59 -8.46
C LYS A 320 18.56 -4.78 -9.35
N ASN A 321 19.16 -3.73 -8.80
CA ASN A 321 20.06 -2.86 -9.52
C ASN A 321 21.46 -3.49 -9.73
N THR A 322 21.80 -4.53 -8.94
CA THR A 322 23.11 -5.19 -9.01
C THR A 322 23.08 -6.45 -9.86
N TYR A 323 22.00 -7.25 -9.79
CA TYR A 323 21.90 -8.56 -10.43
C TYR A 323 20.74 -8.60 -11.44
N GLY A 324 21.06 -8.65 -12.73
CA GLY A 324 20.06 -8.68 -13.82
C GLY A 324 19.27 -9.98 -13.93
N ASP A 325 19.84 -11.11 -13.51
CA ASP A 325 19.26 -12.45 -13.62
C ASP A 325 17.96 -12.63 -12.83
N LEU A 326 17.68 -11.70 -11.90
CA LEU A 326 16.50 -11.75 -11.04
C LEU A 326 15.29 -10.98 -11.58
N GLU A 327 15.37 -10.44 -12.80
CA GLU A 327 14.31 -9.60 -13.39
C GLU A 327 12.95 -10.32 -13.45
N ILE A 328 12.94 -11.61 -13.80
CA ILE A 328 11.72 -12.41 -13.85
C ILE A 328 10.98 -12.43 -12.50
N TYR A 329 11.70 -12.50 -11.37
CA TYR A 329 11.12 -12.49 -10.04
C TYR A 329 10.50 -11.12 -9.71
N PHE A 330 11.12 -10.02 -10.14
CA PHE A 330 10.58 -8.68 -9.97
C PHE A 330 9.36 -8.44 -10.87
N LYS A 331 9.35 -8.94 -12.10
CA LYS A 331 8.17 -8.91 -12.98
C LYS A 331 7.00 -9.68 -12.35
N ILE A 332 7.23 -10.86 -11.79
CA ILE A 332 6.21 -11.62 -11.06
C ILE A 332 5.76 -10.86 -9.82
N ALA A 333 6.69 -10.27 -9.06
CA ALA A 333 6.37 -9.49 -7.87
C ALA A 333 5.53 -8.26 -8.20
N SER A 334 5.73 -7.62 -9.35
CA SER A 334 4.93 -6.46 -9.78
C SER A 334 3.44 -6.80 -9.98
N ALA A 335 3.11 -8.07 -10.28
CA ALA A 335 1.71 -8.52 -10.35
C ALA A 335 0.98 -8.31 -8.99
N PHE A 336 1.71 -8.32 -7.87
CA PHE A 336 1.13 -8.05 -6.56
C PHE A 336 0.71 -6.59 -6.36
N LEU A 337 1.17 -5.65 -7.21
CA LEU A 337 0.69 -4.27 -7.22
C LEU A 337 -0.82 -4.18 -7.53
N VAL A 338 -1.37 -5.19 -8.20
CA VAL A 338 -2.82 -5.30 -8.41
C VAL A 338 -3.59 -5.32 -7.09
N SER A 339 -2.97 -5.80 -5.99
CA SER A 339 -3.56 -5.76 -4.64
C SER A 339 -3.90 -4.34 -4.20
N PHE A 340 -3.12 -3.33 -4.60
CA PHE A 340 -3.39 -1.92 -4.33
C PHE A 340 -4.74 -1.49 -4.91
N PHE A 341 -5.05 -1.92 -6.13
CA PHE A 341 -6.32 -1.59 -6.79
C PHE A 341 -7.49 -2.37 -6.19
N PHE A 342 -7.29 -3.63 -5.78
CA PHE A 342 -8.33 -4.42 -5.12
C PHE A 342 -8.72 -3.82 -3.77
N LEU A 343 -7.75 -3.45 -2.96
CA LEU A 343 -7.98 -2.74 -1.71
C LEU A 343 -8.55 -1.33 -1.97
N GLY A 344 -8.05 -0.63 -3.00
CA GLY A 344 -8.60 0.65 -3.41
C GLY A 344 -10.09 0.58 -3.74
N PHE A 345 -10.51 -0.43 -4.50
CA PHE A 345 -11.92 -0.66 -4.78
C PHE A 345 -12.74 -0.94 -3.50
N PHE A 346 -12.23 -1.78 -2.60
CA PHE A 346 -12.86 -2.07 -1.31
C PHE A 346 -13.08 -0.80 -0.48
N TYR A 347 -12.07 0.07 -0.35
CA TYR A 347 -12.18 1.34 0.37
C TYR A 347 -13.03 2.38 -0.38
N TYR A 348 -13.00 2.40 -1.71
CA TYR A 348 -13.78 3.35 -2.49
C TYR A 348 -15.30 3.13 -2.34
N ILE A 349 -15.75 1.87 -2.36
CA ILE A 349 -17.18 1.54 -2.28
C ILE A 349 -17.75 1.73 -0.86
N SER A 350 -16.93 1.76 0.19
CA SER A 350 -17.36 2.01 1.56
C SER A 350 -17.79 3.45 1.79
N ARG A 351 -17.35 4.38 0.94
CA ARG A 351 -17.69 5.79 1.05
C ARG A 351 -19.17 6.05 0.79
N PRO A 352 -19.79 7.00 1.55
CA PRO A 352 -21.18 7.38 1.33
C PRO A 352 -21.48 7.75 -0.12
N GLU A 353 -22.73 7.56 -0.54
CA GLU A 353 -23.20 8.00 -1.85
C GLU A 353 -23.18 9.53 -1.96
N GLY A 354 -22.86 10.05 -3.14
CA GLY A 354 -22.75 11.48 -3.37
C GLY A 354 -22.22 11.79 -4.76
N ASN A 355 -21.87 13.06 -5.00
CA ASN A 355 -21.30 13.49 -6.29
C ASN A 355 -20.01 12.70 -6.56
N PHE A 356 -19.98 12.02 -7.72
CA PHE A 356 -18.86 11.16 -8.14
C PHE A 356 -17.51 11.87 -8.09
N PHE A 357 -17.40 13.08 -8.65
CA PHE A 357 -16.13 13.81 -8.70
C PHE A 357 -15.63 14.17 -7.30
N LYS A 358 -16.51 14.65 -6.42
CA LYS A 358 -16.14 15.01 -5.04
C LYS A 358 -15.73 13.75 -4.24
N LYS A 359 -16.43 12.64 -4.44
CA LYS A 359 -16.10 11.36 -3.82
C LYS A 359 -14.74 10.85 -4.31
N PHE A 360 -14.50 10.90 -5.63
CA PHE A 360 -13.28 10.40 -6.25
C PHE A 360 -12.04 11.25 -5.88
N THR A 361 -12.13 12.58 -5.96
CA THR A 361 -11.02 13.48 -5.58
C THR A 361 -10.63 13.34 -4.13
N ARG A 362 -11.61 13.23 -3.22
CA ARG A 362 -11.36 12.96 -1.80
C ARG A 362 -10.68 11.60 -1.59
N PHE A 363 -11.13 10.56 -2.30
CA PHE A 363 -10.59 9.21 -2.22
C PHE A 363 -9.13 9.13 -2.67
N ILE A 364 -8.77 9.77 -3.80
CA ILE A 364 -7.37 9.80 -4.30
C ILE A 364 -6.41 10.33 -3.24
N TRP A 365 -6.84 11.24 -2.39
CA TRP A 365 -6.01 11.82 -1.33
C TRP A 365 -6.01 10.97 -0.06
N GLU A 366 -7.19 10.53 0.38
CA GLU A 366 -7.36 9.79 1.64
C GLU A 366 -6.82 8.36 1.58
N TYR A 367 -6.98 7.66 0.47
CA TYR A 367 -6.56 6.26 0.37
C TYR A 367 -5.03 6.08 0.46
N PRO A 368 -4.19 6.78 -0.32
CA PRO A 368 -2.74 6.68 -0.16
C PRO A 368 -2.27 7.17 1.22
N THR A 369 -2.89 8.24 1.75
CA THR A 369 -2.54 8.77 3.08
C THR A 369 -2.88 7.75 4.18
N PHE A 370 -4.04 7.12 4.11
CA PHE A 370 -4.45 6.05 5.03
C PHE A 370 -3.48 4.85 4.97
N LEU A 371 -3.14 4.40 3.76
CA LEU A 371 -2.17 3.32 3.59
C LEU A 371 -0.80 3.69 4.17
N SER A 372 -0.32 4.91 3.90
CA SER A 372 0.96 5.40 4.44
C SER A 372 0.98 5.36 5.96
N VAL A 373 -0.07 5.87 6.62
CA VAL A 373 -0.18 5.85 8.09
C VAL A 373 -0.28 4.42 8.62
N SER A 374 -1.06 3.56 7.97
CA SER A 374 -1.18 2.14 8.34
C SER A 374 0.15 1.40 8.22
N MET A 375 0.93 1.68 7.16
CA MET A 375 2.28 1.15 6.96
C MET A 375 3.24 1.70 8.03
N GLY A 376 3.13 2.99 8.39
CA GLY A 376 3.91 3.58 9.48
C GLY A 376 3.64 2.96 10.85
N LEU A 377 2.44 2.45 11.10
CA LEU A 377 2.08 1.70 12.31
C LEU A 377 2.54 0.23 12.28
N SER A 378 3.07 -0.27 11.14
CA SER A 378 3.36 -1.70 10.98
C SER A 378 4.38 -2.24 11.98
N LEU A 379 5.41 -1.49 12.34
CA LEU A 379 6.37 -1.89 13.37
C LEU A 379 5.70 -2.09 14.73
N HIS A 380 4.88 -1.10 15.15
CA HIS A 380 4.15 -1.15 16.41
C HIS A 380 3.17 -2.33 16.46
N ASN A 381 2.40 -2.51 15.41
CA ASN A 381 1.40 -3.57 15.33
C ASN A 381 2.03 -4.96 15.13
N ALA A 382 3.16 -5.07 14.41
CA ALA A 382 3.89 -6.34 14.29
C ALA A 382 4.38 -6.86 15.64
N ILE A 383 4.85 -5.98 16.53
CA ILE A 383 5.22 -6.35 17.91
C ILE A 383 3.99 -6.89 18.66
N ALA A 384 2.83 -6.22 18.51
CA ALA A 384 1.58 -6.68 19.12
C ALA A 384 1.17 -8.09 18.64
N VAL A 385 1.29 -8.36 17.32
CA VAL A 385 1.03 -9.68 16.74
C VAL A 385 1.97 -10.74 17.30
N MET A 386 3.26 -10.45 17.35
CA MET A 386 4.26 -11.37 17.91
C MET A 386 3.99 -11.68 19.39
N GLU A 387 3.63 -10.67 20.19
CA GLU A 387 3.23 -10.89 21.58
C GLU A 387 1.97 -11.76 21.69
N GLY A 388 0.97 -11.55 20.81
CA GLY A 388 -0.24 -12.38 20.77
C GLY A 388 0.05 -13.82 20.40
N PHE A 389 0.90 -14.09 19.42
CA PHE A 389 1.28 -15.45 19.02
C PHE A 389 2.13 -16.18 20.07
N THR A 390 2.98 -15.45 20.80
CA THR A 390 3.82 -16.02 21.85
C THR A 390 3.12 -16.14 23.21
N GLY A 391 1.89 -15.65 23.33
CA GLY A 391 1.14 -15.66 24.60
C GLY A 391 1.71 -14.73 25.67
N LYS A 392 2.57 -13.76 25.30
CA LYS A 392 3.14 -12.81 26.26
C LYS A 392 2.04 -11.92 26.82
N LYS A 393 1.85 -11.96 28.13
CA LYS A 393 0.91 -11.09 28.84
C LYS A 393 1.48 -9.67 28.93
N SER A 394 0.66 -8.67 28.61
CA SER A 394 0.98 -7.25 28.75
C SER A 394 -0.09 -6.56 29.59
N ALA A 395 0.30 -5.48 30.28
CA ALA A 395 -0.64 -4.70 31.07
C ALA A 395 -1.74 -4.08 30.18
N PHE A 396 -2.95 -4.04 30.67
CA PHE A 396 -4.05 -3.35 29.98
C PHE A 396 -3.84 -1.84 30.04
N VAL A 397 -3.63 -1.24 28.87
CA VAL A 397 -3.54 0.22 28.71
C VAL A 397 -4.85 0.73 28.15
N ARG A 398 -5.56 1.55 28.94
CA ARG A 398 -6.81 2.16 28.55
C ARG A 398 -6.58 3.20 27.42
N THR A 399 -7.50 3.29 26.46
CA THR A 399 -7.55 4.40 25.49
C THR A 399 -8.30 5.58 26.11
N PRO A 400 -7.66 6.73 26.33
CA PRO A 400 -8.34 7.91 26.87
C PRO A 400 -9.47 8.38 25.94
N LYS A 401 -10.59 8.82 26.54
CA LYS A 401 -11.73 9.46 25.87
C LYS A 401 -11.91 10.85 26.45
N PHE A 402 -12.19 11.84 25.61
CA PHE A 402 -12.14 13.26 25.97
C PHE A 402 -13.45 14.01 25.76
N ALA A 403 -14.53 13.31 25.39
CA ALA A 403 -15.85 13.88 25.07
C ALA A 403 -15.81 14.86 23.87
N ILE A 404 -14.98 14.58 22.86
CA ILE A 404 -14.90 15.38 21.62
C ILE A 404 -16.10 15.03 20.72
N GLY A 405 -16.75 16.06 20.11
CA GLY A 405 -17.88 15.86 19.19
C GLY A 405 -19.24 15.73 19.88
N GLY A 406 -19.36 16.18 21.12
CA GLY A 406 -20.66 16.33 21.82
C GLY A 406 -21.43 17.60 21.38
N GLN A 407 -22.73 17.72 21.76
CA GLN A 407 -23.60 18.86 21.45
C GLN A 407 -23.22 20.16 22.16
N SER A 408 -22.01 20.34 22.70
CA SER A 408 -21.56 21.56 23.35
C SER A 408 -21.21 22.61 22.29
N ASN A 409 -21.89 23.76 22.34
CA ASN A 409 -21.61 24.94 21.51
C ASN A 409 -20.26 25.61 21.80
N ASP A 410 -19.48 25.13 22.75
CA ASP A 410 -18.21 25.68 23.17
C ASP A 410 -17.03 24.96 22.54
N LYS A 411 -16.58 25.43 21.38
CA LYS A 411 -15.37 24.92 20.68
C LYS A 411 -14.08 24.95 21.52
N LYS A 412 -14.04 25.77 22.59
CA LYS A 412 -12.87 25.83 23.50
C LYS A 412 -12.81 24.70 24.52
N SER A 413 -13.91 24.00 24.81
CA SER A 413 -13.94 22.88 25.75
C SER A 413 -13.51 21.54 25.11
N GLU A 414 -13.29 21.50 23.81
CA GLU A 414 -13.03 20.27 23.06
C GLU A 414 -11.54 19.91 22.90
N THR A 415 -10.62 20.72 23.48
CA THR A 415 -9.20 20.39 23.41
C THR A 415 -8.83 19.28 24.40
N TRP A 416 -8.24 18.19 23.90
CA TRP A 416 -7.75 17.09 24.74
C TRP A 416 -6.46 17.44 25.48
N THR A 417 -5.74 18.49 25.06
CA THR A 417 -4.39 18.85 25.55
C THR A 417 -4.34 19.18 27.03
N ASP A 418 -5.43 19.70 27.58
CA ASP A 418 -5.50 20.14 28.97
C ASP A 418 -6.19 19.13 29.90
N LYS A 419 -6.57 17.98 29.37
CA LYS A 419 -7.32 16.94 30.09
C LYS A 419 -6.39 15.89 30.73
N LYS A 420 -6.86 15.26 31.82
CA LYS A 420 -6.22 14.10 32.46
C LYS A 420 -6.12 12.93 31.46
N TYR A 421 -5.25 11.98 31.73
CA TYR A 421 -5.07 10.70 31.01
C TYR A 421 -4.31 10.80 29.69
N ARG A 422 -3.83 11.98 29.28
CA ARG A 422 -2.97 12.09 28.09
C ARG A 422 -1.69 11.29 28.26
N ALA A 423 -1.19 10.70 27.19
CA ALA A 423 0.09 9.97 27.19
C ALA A 423 1.26 10.95 27.09
N ILE A 424 1.95 11.22 28.20
CA ILE A 424 3.06 12.18 28.25
C ILE A 424 4.39 11.56 27.82
N LYS A 425 4.56 10.23 27.98
CA LYS A 425 5.84 9.58 27.73
C LYS A 425 6.00 9.12 26.28
N VAL A 426 7.11 9.50 25.65
CA VAL A 426 7.52 8.96 24.35
C VAL A 426 7.95 7.52 24.54
N SER A 427 7.38 6.61 23.77
CA SER A 427 7.81 5.22 23.76
C SER A 427 9.21 5.08 23.13
N PRO A 428 10.12 4.24 23.67
CA PRO A 428 11.38 3.91 22.99
C PRO A 428 11.16 3.42 21.55
N LEU A 429 10.03 2.80 21.26
CA LEU A 429 9.67 2.35 19.92
C LEU A 429 9.57 3.50 18.91
N THR A 430 9.27 4.73 19.37
CA THR A 430 9.24 5.92 18.50
C THR A 430 10.62 6.25 17.91
N VAL A 431 11.70 5.92 18.61
CA VAL A 431 13.07 6.06 18.08
C VAL A 431 13.29 5.09 16.92
N PHE A 432 12.83 3.84 17.06
CA PHE A 432 12.92 2.85 15.97
C PHE A 432 12.04 3.24 14.78
N GLU A 433 10.85 3.81 15.01
CA GLU A 433 9.99 4.35 13.94
C GLU A 433 10.70 5.48 13.18
N PHE A 434 11.43 6.35 13.87
CA PHE A 434 12.24 7.38 13.24
C PHE A 434 13.41 6.79 12.43
N MET A 435 14.10 5.77 12.96
CA MET A 435 15.14 5.06 12.20
C MET A 435 14.60 4.40 10.94
N MET A 436 13.39 3.84 10.99
CA MET A 436 12.71 3.30 9.80
C MET A 436 12.40 4.39 8.77
N CYS A 437 12.01 5.58 9.22
CA CYS A 437 11.84 6.74 8.32
C CYS A 437 13.14 7.06 7.57
N LEU A 438 14.26 7.13 8.27
CA LEU A 438 15.59 7.37 7.66
C LEU A 438 16.00 6.23 6.71
N TYR A 439 15.73 4.99 7.09
CA TYR A 439 16.02 3.81 6.25
C TYR A 439 15.27 3.87 4.91
N PHE A 440 13.98 4.22 4.90
CA PHE A 440 13.22 4.35 3.65
C PHE A 440 13.59 5.61 2.86
N ALA A 441 13.93 6.71 3.54
CA ALA A 441 14.47 7.90 2.88
C ALA A 441 15.80 7.58 2.16
N PHE A 442 16.65 6.74 2.76
CA PHE A 442 17.82 6.20 2.07
C PHE A 442 17.43 5.35 0.85
N GLY A 443 16.37 4.54 0.93
CA GLY A 443 15.85 3.78 -0.22
C GLY A 443 15.40 4.70 -1.37
N ILE A 444 14.73 5.81 -1.07
CA ILE A 444 14.36 6.84 -2.06
C ILE A 444 15.62 7.46 -2.68
N TYR A 445 16.55 7.90 -1.84
CA TYR A 445 17.83 8.48 -2.29
C TYR A 445 18.58 7.50 -3.20
N TYR A 446 18.65 6.23 -2.81
CA TYR A 446 19.28 5.18 -3.62
C TYR A 446 18.57 4.99 -4.97
N ALA A 447 17.23 4.94 -4.98
CA ALA A 447 16.45 4.80 -6.21
C ALA A 447 16.74 5.93 -7.22
N PHE A 448 16.87 7.17 -6.76
CA PHE A 448 17.18 8.30 -7.65
C PHE A 448 18.63 8.36 -8.11
N ASN A 449 19.59 7.98 -7.26
CA ASN A 449 21.01 8.24 -7.55
C ASN A 449 21.74 7.02 -8.16
N PHE A 450 21.21 5.80 -7.99
CA PHE A 450 21.93 4.61 -8.43
C PHE A 450 21.31 3.91 -9.64
N THR A 451 20.09 4.23 -10.01
CA THR A 451 19.47 3.73 -11.25
C THR A 451 20.13 4.30 -12.51
N GLY A 452 20.75 5.49 -12.44
CA GLY A 452 21.43 6.12 -13.57
C GLY A 452 22.96 5.94 -13.62
N ARG A 453 23.61 5.43 -12.55
CA ARG A 453 25.11 5.35 -12.52
C ARG A 453 25.70 4.29 -13.43
N LYS A 454 24.97 3.22 -13.78
CA LYS A 454 25.49 2.21 -14.72
C LYS A 454 25.71 2.78 -16.12
N GLU A 455 24.84 3.67 -16.59
CA GLU A 455 25.01 4.36 -17.88
C GLU A 455 26.20 5.31 -17.84
N GLN A 456 26.44 5.99 -16.71
CA GLN A 456 27.63 6.85 -16.53
C GLN A 456 28.93 6.05 -16.41
N GLN A 457 28.92 4.85 -15.81
CA GLN A 457 30.10 4.00 -15.72
C GLN A 457 30.47 3.36 -17.06
N LEU A 458 29.48 2.96 -17.88
CA LEU A 458 29.72 2.49 -19.26
C LEU A 458 30.32 3.62 -20.13
N ALA A 459 29.82 4.84 -19.99
CA ALA A 459 30.40 6.01 -20.64
C ALA A 459 31.83 6.32 -20.14
N GLN A 460 32.12 6.13 -18.85
CA GLN A 460 33.47 6.34 -18.29
C GLN A 460 34.47 5.24 -18.67
N VAL A 461 34.06 3.98 -18.82
CA VAL A 461 34.94 2.89 -19.27
C VAL A 461 35.31 3.06 -20.74
N GLN A 462 34.44 3.64 -21.55
CA GLN A 462 34.74 4.01 -22.92
C GLN A 462 35.68 5.24 -23.02
N GLN A 463 35.68 6.13 -22.04
CA GLN A 463 36.53 7.34 -21.99
C GLN A 463 38.03 7.06 -21.71
N SER A 464 38.41 5.88 -21.24
CA SER A 464 39.77 5.68 -20.72
C SER A 464 40.88 5.40 -21.75
N ASN A 465 40.57 5.20 -23.04
CA ASN A 465 41.59 4.73 -24.00
C ASN A 465 41.63 5.34 -25.40
N SER A 466 40.93 6.45 -25.72
CA SER A 466 41.05 7.01 -27.09
C SER A 466 40.90 8.56 -27.08
N ASN A 467 41.70 9.23 -27.91
CA ASN A 467 41.52 10.61 -28.28
C ASN A 467 40.25 10.74 -29.15
N TRP A 468 39.10 10.98 -28.54
CA TRP A 468 37.80 11.12 -29.20
C TRP A 468 37.63 12.48 -29.94
N SER A 469 38.72 13.18 -30.18
CA SER A 469 38.74 14.44 -30.90
C SER A 469 39.09 14.18 -32.37
N GLY A 470 38.38 14.82 -33.28
CA GLY A 470 38.60 14.71 -34.70
C GLY A 470 37.76 15.72 -35.48
N SER A 471 37.85 15.65 -36.80
CA SER A 471 37.11 16.52 -37.73
C SER A 471 36.19 15.76 -38.70
N ASP A 472 36.16 14.44 -38.60
CA ASP A 472 35.38 13.55 -39.45
C ASP A 472 34.78 12.42 -38.58
N PHE A 473 33.43 12.39 -38.50
CA PHE A 473 32.69 11.44 -37.66
C PHE A 473 31.54 10.80 -38.44
N TRP A 474 31.48 9.48 -38.42
CA TRP A 474 30.35 8.72 -38.90
C TRP A 474 29.63 8.13 -37.71
N PHE A 475 28.30 8.28 -37.63
CA PHE A 475 27.52 7.77 -36.53
C PHE A 475 26.06 7.45 -36.90
N THR A 476 25.43 6.65 -36.11
CA THR A 476 24.02 6.32 -36.21
C THR A 476 23.47 6.15 -34.80
N TYR A 477 22.16 6.09 -34.66
CA TYR A 477 21.50 5.80 -33.40
C TYR A 477 20.15 5.11 -33.62
N TYR A 478 19.69 4.41 -32.62
CA TYR A 478 18.37 3.81 -32.59
C TYR A 478 17.34 4.82 -32.09
N ALA A 479 16.28 5.08 -32.88
CA ALA A 479 15.30 6.12 -32.59
C ALA A 479 14.13 5.65 -31.68
N GLY A 480 14.13 4.38 -31.24
CA GLY A 480 13.14 3.80 -30.30
C GLY A 480 11.98 3.06 -30.96
N ASP A 481 11.23 2.30 -30.16
CA ASP A 481 10.06 1.48 -30.58
C ASP A 481 8.75 2.30 -30.64
N ASP A 482 8.78 3.59 -30.30
CA ASP A 482 7.57 4.37 -30.14
C ASP A 482 7.06 4.86 -31.52
N LYS A 483 5.92 4.30 -31.95
CA LYS A 483 5.13 4.74 -33.12
C LYS A 483 4.79 6.24 -33.12
N LYS A 484 5.07 6.97 -32.06
CA LYS A 484 4.83 8.41 -31.89
C LYS A 484 6.06 9.27 -32.15
N GLY A 485 7.24 8.69 -32.40
CA GLY A 485 8.43 9.33 -32.97
C GLY A 485 8.84 10.66 -32.36
N LYS A 486 8.79 10.83 -31.03
CA LYS A 486 8.97 12.16 -30.40
C LYS A 486 10.19 12.31 -29.50
N GLU A 487 11.08 11.33 -29.43
CA GLU A 487 12.34 11.55 -28.73
C GLU A 487 13.29 12.36 -29.60
N ALA A 488 13.44 13.65 -29.29
CA ALA A 488 14.41 14.49 -29.99
C ALA A 488 15.83 14.07 -29.58
N HIS A 489 16.64 13.66 -30.56
CA HIS A 489 18.06 13.39 -30.40
C HIS A 489 18.88 14.59 -30.85
N ALA A 490 20.05 14.79 -30.26
CA ALA A 490 20.90 15.91 -30.60
C ALA A 490 22.38 15.52 -30.65
N VAL A 491 23.17 16.30 -31.40
CA VAL A 491 24.62 16.22 -31.33
C VAL A 491 25.14 17.46 -30.60
N GLN A 492 25.93 17.21 -29.56
CA GLN A 492 26.65 18.27 -28.85
C GLN A 492 28.12 18.29 -29.33
N ILE A 493 28.57 19.46 -29.71
CA ILE A 493 29.93 19.72 -30.20
C ILE A 493 30.64 20.63 -29.20
N GLN A 494 31.89 20.29 -28.89
CA GLN A 494 32.79 21.11 -28.09
C GLN A 494 34.18 21.17 -28.70
N SER A 495 34.77 22.34 -28.77
CA SER A 495 36.13 22.59 -29.27
C SER A 495 36.81 23.71 -28.49
N SER A 496 38.13 23.73 -28.50
CA SER A 496 38.94 24.87 -28.03
C SER A 496 38.98 26.05 -28.98
N GLU A 497 38.45 25.89 -30.20
CA GLU A 497 38.48 26.87 -31.27
C GLU A 497 37.05 27.16 -31.79
N ASP A 498 36.82 28.37 -32.30
CA ASP A 498 35.61 28.68 -33.06
C ASP A 498 35.59 27.84 -34.34
N GLY A 499 34.43 27.30 -34.72
CA GLY A 499 34.40 26.46 -35.90
C GLY A 499 33.02 26.29 -36.52
N LYS A 500 33.02 25.66 -37.66
CA LYS A 500 31.83 25.31 -38.43
C LYS A 500 31.93 23.85 -38.90
N GLY A 501 30.76 23.27 -39.15
CA GLY A 501 30.69 21.92 -39.68
C GLY A 501 29.38 21.65 -40.40
N LEU A 502 29.29 20.48 -40.97
CA LEU A 502 28.12 19.98 -41.67
C LEU A 502 27.78 18.60 -41.20
N ILE A 503 26.54 18.38 -40.72
CA ILE A 503 25.97 17.08 -40.51
C ILE A 503 25.11 16.71 -41.71
N GLN A 504 25.34 15.56 -42.32
CA GLN A 504 24.58 15.14 -43.53
C GLN A 504 24.19 13.68 -43.46
N SER A 505 23.02 13.34 -44.04
CA SER A 505 22.63 11.96 -44.29
C SER A 505 23.06 11.54 -45.72
N LYS A 506 23.69 10.39 -45.86
CA LYS A 506 24.08 9.85 -47.15
C LYS A 506 22.88 9.49 -48.03
N LYS A 507 21.82 8.95 -47.46
CA LYS A 507 20.68 8.40 -48.23
C LYS A 507 19.52 9.38 -48.37
N LYS A 508 19.28 10.24 -47.37
CA LYS A 508 18.08 11.06 -47.30
C LYS A 508 18.21 12.47 -47.92
N ASN A 509 19.34 12.82 -48.55
CA ASN A 509 19.65 14.11 -49.12
C ASN A 509 19.36 15.27 -48.13
N TRP A 510 19.66 15.07 -46.85
CA TRP A 510 19.48 16.01 -45.78
C TRP A 510 20.81 16.50 -45.24
N SER A 511 20.88 17.78 -44.87
CA SER A 511 22.07 18.36 -44.26
C SER A 511 21.73 19.46 -43.28
N LEU A 512 22.57 19.63 -42.25
CA LEU A 512 22.48 20.65 -41.23
C LEU A 512 23.85 21.34 -41.07
N GLU A 513 23.92 22.62 -41.35
CA GLU A 513 25.08 23.44 -41.03
C GLU A 513 25.12 23.70 -39.52
N VAL A 514 26.28 23.51 -38.91
CA VAL A 514 26.51 23.70 -37.48
C VAL A 514 27.65 24.68 -37.26
N SER A 515 27.58 25.49 -36.20
CA SER A 515 28.64 26.40 -35.82
C SER A 515 28.69 26.57 -34.30
N TRP A 516 29.88 26.76 -33.75
CA TRP A 516 30.10 26.86 -32.32
C TRP A 516 31.17 27.90 -31.98
N LYS A 517 31.19 28.28 -30.71
CA LYS A 517 32.21 29.15 -30.14
C LYS A 517 33.20 28.34 -29.31
N ALA A 518 34.45 28.78 -29.31
CA ALA A 518 35.52 28.18 -28.49
C ALA A 518 35.10 28.00 -27.03
N ASN A 519 35.40 26.81 -26.49
CA ASN A 519 35.15 26.44 -25.08
C ASN A 519 33.67 26.53 -24.63
N THR A 520 32.72 26.59 -25.58
CA THR A 520 31.30 26.63 -25.31
C THR A 520 30.62 25.43 -26.00
N PRO A 521 30.02 24.49 -25.25
CA PRO A 521 29.29 23.37 -25.85
C PRO A 521 28.09 23.88 -26.66
N ALA A 522 27.99 23.44 -27.91
CA ALA A 522 26.86 23.76 -28.79
C ALA A 522 26.04 22.50 -29.11
N THR A 523 24.74 22.57 -28.96
CA THR A 523 23.83 21.44 -29.14
C THR A 523 22.93 21.64 -30.36
N PHE A 524 22.89 20.64 -31.25
CA PHE A 524 22.15 20.66 -32.50
C PHE A 524 21.15 19.51 -32.54
N VAL A 525 19.84 19.83 -32.58
CA VAL A 525 18.78 18.81 -32.61
C VAL A 525 18.71 18.17 -33.99
N LEU A 526 18.63 16.84 -33.99
CA LEU A 526 18.50 16.04 -35.22
C LEU A 526 17.01 15.81 -35.51
N PRO A 527 16.49 16.19 -36.70
CA PRO A 527 15.08 16.01 -37.05
C PRO A 527 14.83 14.52 -37.44
N ILE A 528 14.22 13.76 -36.56
CA ILE A 528 13.94 12.33 -36.73
C ILE A 528 13.20 12.07 -38.05
N ASP A 529 12.16 12.84 -38.36
CA ASP A 529 11.36 12.68 -39.57
C ASP A 529 12.18 12.82 -40.88
N SER A 530 13.35 13.48 -40.82
CA SER A 530 14.20 13.71 -41.98
C SER A 530 15.35 12.68 -42.09
N VAL A 531 15.72 12.01 -41.00
CA VAL A 531 16.92 11.17 -40.96
C VAL A 531 16.62 9.72 -40.61
N ALA A 532 15.44 9.38 -40.08
CA ALA A 532 15.02 8.04 -39.70
C ALA A 532 14.15 7.36 -40.77
N GLU A 533 14.19 6.03 -40.81
CA GLU A 533 13.33 5.20 -41.64
C GLU A 533 12.68 4.11 -40.78
N TYR A 534 11.36 3.96 -40.91
CA TYR A 534 10.63 2.94 -40.20
C TYR A 534 10.80 1.58 -40.88
N ASN A 535 11.28 0.60 -40.13
CA ASN A 535 11.34 -0.78 -40.57
C ASN A 535 10.16 -1.56 -39.96
N ALA A 536 9.19 -1.92 -40.79
CA ALA A 536 8.01 -2.65 -40.37
C ALA A 536 8.31 -4.11 -39.90
N ALA A 537 9.43 -4.67 -40.30
CA ALA A 537 9.83 -6.02 -39.86
C ALA A 537 10.33 -6.01 -38.40
N ASP A 538 10.92 -4.92 -37.97
CA ASP A 538 11.50 -4.75 -36.64
C ASP A 538 10.63 -3.89 -35.72
N ASP A 539 9.51 -3.34 -36.25
CA ASP A 539 8.59 -2.35 -35.59
C ASP A 539 9.35 -1.16 -34.97
N ALA A 540 10.39 -0.68 -35.66
CA ALA A 540 11.37 0.25 -35.13
C ALA A 540 11.82 1.29 -36.14
N TYR A 541 12.25 2.47 -35.67
CA TYR A 541 12.86 3.52 -36.47
C TYR A 541 14.38 3.41 -36.41
N PHE A 542 15.03 3.28 -37.55
CA PHE A 542 16.48 3.31 -37.70
C PHE A 542 16.92 4.60 -38.34
N VAL A 543 17.94 5.22 -37.80
CA VAL A 543 18.58 6.38 -38.40
C VAL A 543 19.65 5.95 -39.37
N ASP A 544 19.67 6.52 -40.57
CA ASP A 544 20.72 6.36 -41.56
C ASP A 544 22.08 6.82 -41.00
N ALA A 545 23.19 6.41 -41.68
CA ALA A 545 24.49 6.95 -41.31
C ALA A 545 24.49 8.48 -41.46
N LEU A 546 24.84 9.12 -40.38
CA LEU A 546 25.07 10.55 -40.34
C LEU A 546 26.56 10.81 -40.36
N HIS A 547 26.97 11.77 -41.20
CA HIS A 547 28.33 12.21 -41.37
C HIS A 547 28.50 13.64 -40.91
N LEU A 548 29.27 13.83 -39.80
CA LEU A 548 29.68 15.12 -39.32
C LEU A 548 31.11 15.42 -39.81
N VAL A 549 31.27 16.49 -40.56
CA VAL A 549 32.57 17.03 -40.97
C VAL A 549 32.73 18.43 -40.39
N THR A 550 33.88 18.73 -39.80
CA THR A 550 34.19 20.00 -39.16
C THR A 550 35.49 20.57 -39.67
N ASP A 551 35.59 21.90 -39.68
CA ASP A 551 36.77 22.65 -40.12
C ASP A 551 37.92 22.65 -39.12
N VAL A 552 37.62 22.37 -37.82
CA VAL A 552 38.58 22.23 -36.74
C VAL A 552 38.29 20.96 -35.96
N PRO A 553 39.28 20.37 -35.25
CA PRO A 553 39.05 19.22 -34.41
C PRO A 553 38.06 19.49 -33.29
N VAL A 554 37.09 18.60 -33.10
CA VAL A 554 36.04 18.73 -32.09
C VAL A 554 35.90 17.42 -31.27
N GLN A 555 35.35 17.55 -30.09
CA GLN A 555 34.72 16.44 -29.39
C GLN A 555 33.22 16.49 -29.69
N ALA A 556 32.68 15.39 -30.17
CA ALA A 556 31.25 15.30 -30.50
C ALA A 556 30.59 14.22 -29.63
N ASN A 557 29.44 14.51 -29.09
CA ASN A 557 28.63 13.60 -28.28
C ASN A 557 27.22 13.52 -28.86
N LEU A 558 26.66 12.33 -28.95
CA LEU A 558 25.25 12.11 -29.22
C LEU A 558 24.47 12.19 -27.90
N ILE A 559 23.45 13.04 -27.87
CA ILE A 559 22.48 13.15 -26.75
C ILE A 559 21.24 12.35 -27.14
N LYS A 560 20.91 11.34 -26.34
CA LYS A 560 19.70 10.57 -26.50
C LYS A 560 18.63 11.19 -25.62
N SER A 561 17.52 11.60 -26.23
CA SER A 561 16.39 12.32 -25.64
C SER A 561 16.72 13.71 -25.05
N MET A 562 16.04 14.74 -25.58
CA MET A 562 16.22 16.13 -25.13
C MET A 562 15.30 16.52 -23.97
N ASP A 563 14.18 15.82 -23.80
CA ASP A 563 13.21 16.13 -22.73
C ASP A 563 13.70 15.67 -21.34
N GLU A 564 14.46 14.58 -21.31
CA GLU A 564 15.25 14.14 -20.15
C GLU A 564 16.57 13.55 -20.68
N PRO A 565 17.70 14.26 -20.68
CA PRO A 565 18.94 13.75 -21.22
C PRO A 565 19.42 12.52 -20.43
N THR A 566 19.07 11.35 -20.95
CA THR A 566 19.34 10.07 -20.28
C THR A 566 20.73 9.52 -20.57
N ALA A 567 21.35 9.91 -21.69
CA ALA A 567 22.72 9.51 -22.02
C ALA A 567 23.41 10.50 -22.96
N MET A 568 24.70 10.75 -22.71
CA MET A 568 25.62 11.39 -23.65
C MET A 568 26.61 10.31 -24.13
N ILE A 569 26.58 10.01 -25.43
CA ILE A 569 27.43 8.99 -26.04
C ILE A 569 28.53 9.69 -26.86
N PRO A 570 29.79 9.56 -26.48
CA PRO A 570 30.89 10.14 -27.26
C PRO A 570 30.95 9.51 -28.66
N LEU A 571 31.10 10.34 -29.68
CA LEU A 571 31.28 9.87 -31.06
C LEU A 571 32.77 9.62 -31.36
N ALA A 572 33.08 8.46 -31.91
CA ALA A 572 34.44 8.14 -32.37
C ALA A 572 34.69 8.82 -33.71
N SER A 573 35.85 9.49 -33.87
CA SER A 573 36.27 10.02 -35.16
C SER A 573 36.59 8.88 -36.13
N ALA A 574 36.44 9.11 -37.43
CA ALA A 574 36.74 8.12 -38.46
C ALA A 574 38.20 7.65 -38.41
N SER A 575 39.11 8.47 -37.94
CA SER A 575 40.53 8.11 -37.73
C SER A 575 40.76 7.08 -36.60
N SER A 576 39.79 6.92 -35.70
CA SER A 576 39.83 5.94 -34.60
C SER A 576 39.17 4.60 -34.95
N PHE A 577 38.64 4.42 -36.16
CA PHE A 577 38.01 3.18 -36.58
C PHE A 577 39.06 2.05 -36.72
N ALA A 578 38.64 0.82 -36.40
CA ALA A 578 39.50 -0.33 -36.36
C ALA A 578 39.07 -1.42 -37.38
N ALA A 579 39.94 -2.39 -37.62
CA ALA A 579 39.64 -3.56 -38.47
C ALA A 579 39.00 -4.73 -37.71
N GLN A 580 38.90 -4.63 -36.37
CA GLN A 580 38.31 -5.63 -35.51
C GLN A 580 37.68 -5.00 -34.28
N TYR A 581 36.53 -5.50 -33.91
CA TYR A 581 35.84 -5.19 -32.66
C TYR A 581 35.36 -6.45 -31.97
N THR A 582 35.29 -6.41 -30.65
CA THR A 582 34.60 -7.40 -29.83
C THR A 582 33.61 -6.66 -28.96
N ILE A 583 32.34 -7.05 -29.02
CA ILE A 583 31.32 -6.49 -28.12
C ILE A 583 31.68 -6.94 -26.71
N PRO A 584 31.81 -6.01 -25.75
CA PRO A 584 32.25 -6.33 -24.39
C PRO A 584 31.44 -7.48 -23.77
N GLU A 585 32.11 -8.36 -23.03
CA GLU A 585 31.42 -9.36 -22.22
C GLU A 585 30.63 -8.66 -21.13
N ALA A 586 29.41 -9.11 -20.88
CA ALA A 586 28.61 -8.58 -19.79
C ALA A 586 29.14 -9.10 -18.44
N ALA A 587 29.53 -8.21 -17.56
CA ALA A 587 29.87 -8.59 -16.17
C ALA A 587 28.63 -9.14 -15.45
N HIS A 588 27.42 -8.73 -15.89
CA HIS A 588 26.12 -9.19 -15.40
C HIS A 588 25.13 -9.24 -16.56
N THR A 589 24.09 -10.09 -16.46
CA THR A 589 22.99 -10.19 -17.45
C THR A 589 22.23 -8.87 -17.65
N SER A 590 22.34 -7.94 -16.69
CA SER A 590 21.77 -6.58 -16.79
C SER A 590 22.50 -5.68 -17.80
N ASP A 591 23.70 -6.04 -18.23
CA ASP A 591 24.56 -5.22 -19.11
C ASP A 591 24.56 -5.78 -20.54
N GLN A 592 23.54 -6.58 -20.88
CA GLN A 592 23.40 -7.16 -22.19
C GLN A 592 23.20 -6.09 -23.27
N ILE A 593 24.06 -6.13 -24.27
CA ILE A 593 23.91 -5.35 -25.49
C ILE A 593 23.02 -6.18 -26.42
N THR A 594 21.84 -5.66 -26.74
CA THR A 594 20.85 -6.35 -27.57
C THR A 594 20.96 -5.99 -29.04
N GLU A 595 21.67 -4.91 -29.35
CA GLU A 595 21.86 -4.41 -30.69
C GLU A 595 23.19 -3.69 -30.84
N PHE A 596 23.75 -3.72 -32.07
CA PHE A 596 24.85 -2.84 -32.45
C PHE A 596 24.80 -2.54 -33.96
N SER A 597 25.35 -1.40 -34.34
CA SER A 597 25.42 -0.95 -35.73
C SER A 597 26.86 -0.86 -36.19
N ILE A 598 27.12 -1.29 -37.41
CA ILE A 598 28.43 -1.26 -38.06
C ILE A 598 28.38 -0.24 -39.21
N ILE A 599 29.34 0.69 -39.27
CA ILE A 599 29.45 1.68 -40.33
C ILE A 599 30.79 1.55 -41.01
N ALA A 600 30.77 1.36 -42.32
CA ALA A 600 32.00 1.27 -43.12
C ALA A 600 32.58 2.67 -43.41
N ASN A 601 33.89 2.82 -43.24
CA ASN A 601 34.62 4.06 -43.57
C ASN A 601 35.19 4.09 -44.97
N GLU A 602 35.15 2.96 -45.68
CA GLU A 602 35.69 2.78 -47.03
C GLU A 602 34.74 1.93 -47.90
N ASP A 603 34.79 2.16 -49.22
CA ASP A 603 34.01 1.38 -50.18
C ASP A 603 34.47 -0.09 -50.23
N SER A 604 33.53 -0.98 -50.52
CA SER A 604 33.79 -2.43 -50.67
C SER A 604 34.45 -3.04 -49.40
N THR A 605 34.05 -2.64 -48.24
CA THR A 605 34.46 -3.18 -46.93
C THR A 605 33.71 -4.47 -46.64
N TRP A 606 34.39 -5.62 -46.65
CA TRP A 606 33.81 -6.90 -46.26
C TRP A 606 33.99 -7.13 -44.76
N ILE A 607 32.89 -7.34 -44.07
CA ILE A 607 32.84 -7.53 -42.63
C ILE A 607 32.25 -8.88 -42.29
N THR A 608 32.91 -9.62 -41.41
CA THR A 608 32.41 -10.90 -40.86
C THR A 608 31.96 -10.67 -39.43
N VAL A 609 30.69 -10.98 -39.15
CA VAL A 609 30.06 -10.91 -37.84
C VAL A 609 29.84 -12.30 -37.30
N THR A 610 30.31 -12.55 -36.07
CA THR A 610 30.02 -13.81 -35.33
C THR A 610 29.17 -13.44 -34.10
N PRO A 611 27.86 -13.59 -34.18
CA PRO A 611 26.96 -13.24 -33.08
C PRO A 611 26.99 -14.34 -32.01
N THR A 612 26.93 -13.96 -30.74
CA THR A 612 26.83 -14.91 -29.62
C THR A 612 25.40 -15.40 -29.35
N SER A 613 24.42 -14.70 -29.88
CA SER A 613 22.99 -15.06 -29.77
C SER A 613 22.33 -15.11 -31.16
N PRO A 614 21.20 -15.82 -31.32
CA PRO A 614 20.45 -15.82 -32.57
C PRO A 614 19.98 -14.40 -32.92
N LEU A 615 20.09 -14.04 -34.20
CA LEU A 615 19.69 -12.73 -34.69
C LEU A 615 18.23 -12.72 -35.16
N PHE A 616 17.62 -11.54 -35.13
CA PHE A 616 16.28 -11.31 -35.65
C PHE A 616 16.20 -11.61 -37.16
N GLN A 617 17.27 -11.33 -37.92
CA GLN A 617 17.40 -11.64 -39.34
C GLN A 617 17.53 -13.14 -39.66
N GLY A 618 17.54 -14.01 -38.64
CA GLY A 618 17.56 -15.47 -38.79
C GLY A 618 18.95 -16.11 -38.70
N ASN A 619 20.02 -15.37 -38.51
CA ASN A 619 21.36 -15.90 -38.32
C ASN A 619 21.47 -16.63 -36.96
N PRO A 620 21.94 -17.87 -36.92
CA PRO A 620 22.10 -18.64 -35.68
C PRO A 620 23.23 -18.09 -34.79
N ALA A 621 23.15 -18.33 -33.48
CA ALA A 621 24.26 -18.05 -32.57
C ALA A 621 25.55 -18.77 -32.97
N ASN A 622 26.68 -18.12 -32.76
CA ASN A 622 28.03 -18.64 -33.00
C ASN A 622 28.31 -19.11 -34.45
N GLN A 623 27.50 -18.69 -35.42
CA GLN A 623 27.76 -18.91 -36.83
C GLN A 623 28.16 -17.61 -37.52
N PRO A 624 29.39 -17.50 -38.06
CA PRO A 624 29.84 -16.31 -38.76
C PRO A 624 29.10 -16.10 -40.08
N TYR A 625 28.74 -14.86 -40.37
CA TYR A 625 28.25 -14.44 -41.68
C TYR A 625 28.99 -13.18 -42.15
N SER A 626 29.05 -12.95 -43.47
CA SER A 626 29.74 -11.79 -44.00
C SER A 626 28.79 -10.88 -44.78
N VAL A 627 29.04 -9.57 -44.68
CA VAL A 627 28.33 -8.52 -45.39
C VAL A 627 29.36 -7.57 -46.05
N MET A 628 29.03 -7.06 -47.23
CA MET A 628 29.82 -6.04 -47.90
C MET A 628 29.13 -4.68 -47.75
N LEU A 629 29.90 -3.71 -47.28
CA LEU A 629 29.42 -2.32 -47.06
C LEU A 629 30.30 -1.35 -47.85
N ASN A 630 29.67 -0.32 -48.40
CA ASN A 630 30.40 0.80 -48.95
C ASN A 630 30.53 1.92 -47.90
N LYS A 631 31.40 2.90 -48.12
CA LYS A 631 31.62 4.02 -47.21
C LYS A 631 30.30 4.66 -46.81
N GLY A 632 30.05 4.68 -45.48
CA GLY A 632 28.85 5.22 -44.89
C GLY A 632 27.59 4.33 -44.96
N ASP A 633 27.74 3.06 -45.46
CA ASP A 633 26.67 2.09 -45.30
C ASP A 633 26.64 1.54 -43.87
N ILE A 634 25.42 1.24 -43.36
CA ILE A 634 25.16 0.71 -42.03
C ILE A 634 24.71 -0.76 -42.17
N HIS A 635 25.18 -1.59 -41.27
CA HIS A 635 24.63 -2.92 -41.02
C HIS A 635 24.22 -3.02 -39.55
N ASN A 636 22.93 -3.16 -39.29
CA ASN A 636 22.38 -3.32 -37.95
C ASN A 636 22.32 -4.80 -37.60
N VAL A 637 22.75 -5.14 -36.38
CA VAL A 637 22.74 -6.48 -35.81
C VAL A 637 21.87 -6.45 -34.55
N LEU A 638 20.73 -7.15 -34.60
CA LEU A 638 19.75 -7.19 -33.53
C LEU A 638 19.59 -8.62 -33.00
N ALA A 639 19.59 -8.79 -31.69
CA ALA A 639 19.33 -10.07 -31.05
C ALA A 639 17.85 -10.44 -31.13
N LYS A 640 17.56 -11.72 -31.33
CA LYS A 640 16.20 -12.23 -31.27
C LYS A 640 15.77 -12.38 -29.80
N ASN A 641 14.59 -11.89 -29.45
CA ASN A 641 13.99 -12.04 -28.13
C ASN A 641 14.82 -11.44 -26.97
N ASP A 642 15.39 -10.26 -27.15
CA ASP A 642 16.18 -9.54 -26.15
C ASP A 642 17.36 -10.36 -25.56
N GLN A 643 17.89 -11.33 -26.30
CA GLN A 643 19.08 -12.04 -25.91
C GLN A 643 20.32 -11.15 -26.11
N GLY A 644 21.32 -11.29 -25.22
CA GLY A 644 22.51 -10.45 -25.29
C GLY A 644 23.46 -10.86 -26.44
N LEU A 645 24.08 -9.88 -27.07
CA LEU A 645 25.11 -10.01 -28.10
C LEU A 645 26.54 -9.83 -27.58
N ASN A 646 26.67 -9.73 -26.24
CA ASN A 646 27.97 -9.58 -25.59
C ASN A 646 28.90 -10.71 -25.94
N GLY A 647 30.19 -10.38 -26.18
CA GLY A 647 31.15 -11.34 -26.70
C GLY A 647 31.11 -11.59 -28.23
N SER A 648 30.12 -11.01 -28.95
CA SER A 648 30.10 -11.07 -30.42
C SER A 648 31.34 -10.43 -31.02
N THR A 649 31.89 -11.02 -32.06
CA THR A 649 33.09 -10.52 -32.76
C THR A 649 32.75 -10.02 -34.15
N ILE A 650 33.42 -8.94 -34.53
CA ILE A 650 33.27 -8.28 -35.82
C ILE A 650 34.68 -8.03 -36.37
N VAL A 651 34.97 -8.59 -37.54
CA VAL A 651 36.29 -8.46 -38.17
C VAL A 651 36.16 -8.15 -39.67
N THR A 652 37.11 -7.42 -40.24
CA THR A 652 37.19 -7.38 -41.71
C THR A 652 37.54 -8.74 -42.25
N ALA A 653 36.93 -9.16 -43.41
CA ALA A 653 37.11 -10.50 -43.95
C ALA A 653 38.57 -10.70 -44.38
N ALA A 654 39.15 -11.87 -44.06
CA ALA A 654 40.56 -12.19 -44.18
C ALA A 654 41.14 -12.11 -45.62
N ASN A 655 40.28 -12.15 -46.64
CA ASN A 655 40.70 -12.13 -48.04
C ASN A 655 40.72 -10.75 -48.69
N HIS A 656 40.45 -9.71 -47.91
CA HIS A 656 40.43 -8.31 -48.36
C HIS A 656 41.39 -7.48 -47.51
N ASN A 657 41.97 -6.41 -48.09
CA ASN A 657 42.82 -5.48 -47.32
C ASN A 657 42.07 -5.03 -46.08
N ALA A 658 42.75 -5.10 -44.94
CA ALA A 658 42.13 -4.70 -43.64
C ALA A 658 41.68 -3.24 -43.71
N LYS A 659 40.35 -3.04 -43.77
CA LYS A 659 39.72 -1.72 -43.82
C LYS A 659 39.09 -1.40 -42.48
N SER A 660 39.07 -0.12 -42.14
CA SER A 660 38.53 0.31 -40.87
C SER A 660 37.02 0.49 -40.95
N PHE A 661 36.32 0.21 -39.84
CA PHE A 661 34.90 0.44 -39.64
C PHE A 661 34.61 0.87 -38.21
N GLY A 662 33.50 1.55 -37.95
CA GLY A 662 33.00 1.91 -36.62
C GLY A 662 31.94 0.93 -36.17
N CYS A 663 31.89 0.66 -34.87
CA CYS A 663 30.85 -0.16 -34.24
C CYS A 663 30.22 0.62 -33.09
N TYR A 664 28.91 0.75 -33.12
CA TYR A 664 28.13 1.44 -32.13
C TYR A 664 27.14 0.46 -31.51
N ALA A 665 27.21 0.29 -30.19
CA ALA A 665 26.35 -0.64 -29.47
C ALA A 665 25.34 0.11 -28.62
N GLY A 666 24.12 -0.38 -28.59
CA GLY A 666 23.01 0.18 -27.81
C GLY A 666 22.36 -0.86 -26.90
N SER A 667 21.84 -0.43 -25.78
CA SER A 667 20.91 -1.18 -24.94
C SER A 667 19.60 -0.43 -24.85
N ALA A 668 18.47 -1.15 -24.91
CA ALA A 668 17.15 -0.53 -24.73
C ALA A 668 17.04 0.14 -23.35
N PRO A 669 16.51 1.36 -23.23
CA PRO A 669 16.32 2.04 -21.94
C PRO A 669 15.31 1.25 -21.10
N ARG A 670 15.66 0.97 -19.84
CA ARG A 670 14.74 0.31 -18.90
C ARG A 670 13.77 1.34 -18.31
N PRO A 671 12.46 1.03 -18.23
CA PRO A 671 11.53 1.91 -17.53
C PRO A 671 11.88 2.00 -16.05
N HIS A 672 11.82 3.20 -15.48
CA HIS A 672 11.99 3.43 -14.05
C HIS A 672 10.96 2.63 -13.24
N ASP A 673 11.39 2.04 -12.12
CA ASP A 673 10.52 1.25 -11.26
C ASP A 673 9.70 2.13 -10.34
N PHE A 674 8.71 2.83 -10.92
CA PHE A 674 7.80 3.70 -10.19
C PHE A 674 7.04 2.99 -9.06
N GLY A 675 6.86 1.67 -9.14
CA GLY A 675 6.18 0.89 -8.10
C GLY A 675 6.97 0.82 -6.80
N LEU A 676 8.26 0.49 -6.86
CA LEU A 676 9.13 0.44 -5.67
C LEU A 676 9.40 1.84 -5.11
N LEU A 677 9.59 2.85 -5.97
CA LEU A 677 9.76 4.23 -5.54
C LEU A 677 8.51 4.73 -4.80
N GLY A 678 7.32 4.54 -5.36
CA GLY A 678 6.06 4.90 -4.72
C GLY A 678 5.86 4.21 -3.38
N PHE A 679 6.25 2.93 -3.27
CA PHE A 679 6.20 2.17 -2.02
C PHE A 679 7.13 2.77 -0.93
N HIS A 680 8.37 3.13 -1.28
CA HIS A 680 9.30 3.79 -0.35
C HIS A 680 8.82 5.17 0.08
N ILE A 681 8.23 5.96 -0.83
CA ILE A 681 7.63 7.25 -0.49
C ILE A 681 6.49 7.08 0.53
N MET A 682 5.58 6.15 0.30
CA MET A 682 4.49 5.86 1.25
C MET A 682 5.01 5.42 2.62
N LEU A 683 6.02 4.56 2.67
CA LEU A 683 6.65 4.13 3.92
C LEU A 683 7.31 5.31 4.66
N THR A 684 8.09 6.12 3.96
CA THR A 684 8.76 7.28 4.55
C THR A 684 7.76 8.25 5.14
N LEU A 685 6.72 8.60 4.37
CA LEU A 685 5.66 9.50 4.83
C LEU A 685 4.87 8.90 6.00
N GLY A 686 4.59 7.60 5.99
CA GLY A 686 3.86 6.92 7.05
C GLY A 686 4.64 6.91 8.37
N TYR A 687 5.90 6.51 8.35
CA TYR A 687 6.74 6.52 9.55
C TYR A 687 7.04 7.94 10.05
N ALA A 688 7.25 8.91 9.15
CA ALA A 688 7.39 10.31 9.53
C ALA A 688 6.13 10.85 10.21
N PHE A 689 4.94 10.57 9.68
CA PHE A 689 3.67 10.95 10.26
C PHE A 689 3.50 10.37 11.68
N VAL A 690 3.69 9.06 11.83
CA VAL A 690 3.55 8.37 13.12
C VAL A 690 4.55 8.92 14.14
N THR A 691 5.81 9.11 13.76
CA THR A 691 6.86 9.66 14.63
C THR A 691 6.55 11.10 15.04
N PHE A 692 6.22 11.97 14.06
CA PHE A 692 5.93 13.38 14.32
C PHE A 692 4.75 13.55 15.28
N PHE A 693 3.64 12.87 15.04
CA PHE A 693 2.47 12.97 15.90
C PHE A 693 2.70 12.32 17.27
N SER A 694 3.50 11.26 17.37
CA SER A 694 3.90 10.69 18.66
C SER A 694 4.72 11.67 19.49
N LEU A 695 5.67 12.39 18.86
CA LEU A 695 6.52 13.39 19.52
C LEU A 695 5.74 14.68 19.84
N LYS A 696 4.91 15.17 18.91
CA LYS A 696 4.09 16.37 19.11
C LYS A 696 3.18 16.21 20.32
N HIS A 697 2.53 15.06 20.46
CA HIS A 697 1.61 14.80 21.56
C HIS A 697 2.31 14.55 22.91
N ALA A 698 3.59 14.21 22.89
CA ALA A 698 4.39 14.10 24.13
C ALA A 698 4.88 15.46 24.65
N ARG A 699 5.00 16.48 23.79
CA ARG A 699 5.44 17.85 24.17
C ARG A 699 4.26 18.76 24.58
N ALA A 700 3.05 18.50 24.12
CA ALA A 700 1.83 19.21 24.52
C ALA A 700 1.30 18.66 25.86
#